data_e8176687826ec3865baa00660de6f313
#
_entry.id   e8176687826ec3865baa00660de6f313
#
_cell.length_a   1.000
_cell.length_b   1.000
_cell.length_c   1.000
_cell.angle_alpha   90.00
_cell.angle_beta   90.00
_cell.angle_gamma   90.00
#
_symmetry.space_group_name_H-M   'P 1'
#
loop_
_entity.id
_entity.type
_entity.pdbx_description
1 polymer ?
#
loop_
_entity_poly.entity_id
_entity_poly.type
_entity_poly.pdbx_seq_one_letter_code
_entity_poly.pdbx_strand_id
1 'polypeptide(L)'
;MGLVFFLTWNASIVGSVPSTAKGLEAEASGAAGEQFLSTVIRWSGRIPMSENHDAIVVDAKSESSGGCPVAHGRAPHPTQGGGNRQWWPERLNLKILAKNPAVANPLGEGFDYAAAFNSLDLAAVKQDIAQVLTTSQDWWPADFGHYGPFMVRMAWHSAGTYRISDGRGGAGAGQQRFAPLNSWPDNANLDKARRLLWPVKKKYGQSLSWADLMILTGNVALEQMGFETFGFGGGRADVWEPDEDVYWGPETTWLGDERYTGDRDLESPLGAVQMGLIYVNPEGPNGNPDPLAAARDIRETFRRMAMDDEETVALIAGGHTFGKTHGAGPAESVGDDPEAASIGQQGLGWANSFGTGKGADAITSGLEGIWTNTPITWDNSFFDILFGYEWELFESPAGAHQWRPKDGAGAGTVPDAHDPAKSHAPTMLTTDLSLRFDPAYEQISRRFHEDPAAFADAFARAWFKLTHRDMGPVARYLGPEVPSETLLWQDPLPAVTHELVNAGDVAALKEQVLGSGLPVSRLVSVAWASASSFRGSDKRGGANGARIRLQPQSSWEVNDPDELATVLRTLTGIQEGFNSAQGGGKRVSLADLIVLAGAAAVEKAAKDAGFEVEVPFTPGRVDASQEQTDVESFAALEPAADGFRNYLGKGNRLPAEYLLVDRANLLNLSAPEMTALVGGLRVLGANHQQSPHGVFTTAPGTLTNDFFVNLLDLGTAWKATSEDQNTFEGRDAATGEVKWTGTRADLVFGSNSELRALAEVYASDDARGKFVNDFVAAWDKVMNLDRFDLV
;
A
#
# COMPACT_ATOMS: atom_id res chain seq x y z
N MET A 1 7.27 27.26 45.30
CA MET A 1 7.22 28.67 44.92
C MET A 1 6.90 28.62 43.40
N GLY A 2 5.76 28.64 42.93
CA GLY A 2 4.54 29.44 43.14
C GLY A 2 4.47 30.48 42.06
N LEU A 3 3.63 30.30 41.03
CA LEU A 3 2.58 31.28 40.70
C LEU A 3 1.71 30.75 39.57
N VAL A 4 0.43 30.58 39.90
CA VAL A 4 -0.70 30.36 39.05
C VAL A 4 -1.21 31.73 38.57
N PHE A 5 -1.56 31.87 37.29
CA PHE A 5 -2.45 32.93 36.83
C PHE A 5 -3.68 32.38 36.12
N PHE A 6 -4.80 32.53 36.82
CA PHE A 6 -6.15 32.47 36.24
C PHE A 6 -6.50 33.85 35.65
N LEU A 7 -7.08 33.87 34.48
CA LEU A 7 -7.86 35.02 33.98
C LEU A 7 -9.19 34.53 33.46
N THR A 8 -10.22 34.82 34.29
CA THR A 8 -11.64 34.76 33.96
C THR A 8 -12.05 36.06 33.24
N TRP A 9 -12.77 35.95 32.16
CA TRP A 9 -13.54 37.07 31.60
C TRP A 9 -15.02 36.73 31.54
N ASN A 10 -15.79 37.40 32.41
CA ASN A 10 -17.24 37.53 32.36
C ASN A 10 -17.59 38.87 31.70
N ALA A 11 -18.45 38.88 30.72
CA ALA A 11 -19.21 40.07 30.40
C ALA A 11 -20.59 39.73 29.81
N SER A 12 -21.60 39.83 30.63
CA SER A 12 -23.01 39.87 30.24
C SER A 12 -23.33 41.28 29.75
N ILE A 13 -23.96 41.45 28.59
CA ILE A 13 -24.78 42.62 28.28
C ILE A 13 -26.10 42.13 27.68
N VAL A 14 -27.16 42.37 28.42
CA VAL A 14 -28.56 42.30 28.01
C VAL A 14 -28.96 43.67 27.43
N GLY A 15 -29.54 43.70 26.27
CA GLY A 15 -30.12 44.91 25.66
C GLY A 15 -31.33 44.53 24.82
N SER A 16 -32.45 44.95 25.32
CA SER A 16 -33.81 44.71 24.85
C SER A 16 -34.19 45.44 23.56
N VAL A 17 -35.04 44.76 22.78
CA VAL A 17 -35.75 45.26 21.58
C VAL A 17 -36.94 46.14 22.01
N PRO A 18 -37.33 47.17 21.24
CA PRO A 18 -38.73 47.42 21.07
C PRO A 18 -39.17 47.33 19.60
N SER A 19 -40.33 46.68 19.45
CA SER A 19 -41.17 46.67 18.26
C SER A 19 -41.88 47.96 18.08
N THR A 20 -41.97 48.46 16.83
CA THR A 20 -43.21 49.17 16.38
C THR A 20 -43.37 49.00 14.87
N ALA A 21 -44.51 48.50 14.50
CA ALA A 21 -45.06 48.47 13.15
C ALA A 21 -45.67 49.79 12.79
N LYS A 22 -45.64 50.22 11.54
CA LYS A 22 -46.75 50.59 10.64
C LYS A 22 -46.28 51.31 9.40
N GLY A 23 -46.54 50.70 8.26
CA GLY A 23 -47.26 51.28 7.12
C GLY A 23 -46.73 52.52 6.41
N LEU A 24 -46.43 52.27 5.13
CA LEU A 24 -46.69 53.16 4.05
C LEU A 24 -46.59 52.49 2.72
N GLU A 25 -47.70 52.27 2.04
CA GLU A 25 -47.80 52.04 0.62
C GLU A 25 -47.34 53.24 -0.16
N ALA A 26 -46.54 53.09 -1.15
CA ALA A 26 -46.40 54.01 -2.29
C ALA A 26 -45.93 53.21 -3.54
N GLU A 27 -46.78 53.31 -4.54
CA GLU A 27 -46.53 52.86 -5.90
C GLU A 27 -45.33 53.57 -6.51
N ALA A 28 -44.45 52.72 -7.16
CA ALA A 28 -43.66 53.27 -8.26
C ALA A 28 -43.41 52.14 -9.28
N SER A 29 -44.07 52.28 -10.38
CA SER A 29 -43.80 51.56 -11.64
C SER A 29 -42.37 51.84 -12.13
N GLY A 30 -41.66 50.80 -12.55
CA GLY A 30 -40.38 50.99 -13.26
C GLY A 30 -39.71 49.72 -13.64
N ALA A 31 -39.58 49.54 -14.91
CA ALA A 31 -39.08 48.38 -15.67
C ALA A 31 -37.63 47.94 -15.45
N ALA A 32 -37.11 47.96 -14.22
CA ALA A 32 -35.73 47.54 -13.91
C ALA A 32 -35.66 46.24 -13.09
N GLY A 33 -36.80 45.69 -12.67
CA GLY A 33 -36.81 44.45 -11.84
C GLY A 33 -36.74 43.14 -12.61
N GLU A 34 -37.14 43.15 -13.86
CA GLU A 34 -37.20 41.90 -14.64
C GLU A 34 -35.87 41.45 -15.26
N GLN A 35 -34.89 42.35 -15.45
CA GLN A 35 -33.59 41.98 -15.99
C GLN A 35 -32.65 41.36 -14.96
N PHE A 36 -32.82 41.60 -13.67
CA PHE A 36 -31.99 41.01 -12.62
C PHE A 36 -32.41 39.57 -12.25
N LEU A 37 -33.69 39.27 -12.34
CA LEU A 37 -34.21 37.90 -12.10
C LEU A 37 -33.99 36.96 -13.30
N SER A 38 -33.93 37.51 -14.51
CA SER A 38 -33.67 36.68 -15.72
C SER A 38 -32.24 36.25 -15.88
N THR A 39 -31.27 36.92 -15.21
CA THR A 39 -29.85 36.57 -15.28
C THR A 39 -29.48 35.50 -14.25
N VAL A 40 -30.18 35.41 -13.15
CA VAL A 40 -29.95 34.33 -12.13
C VAL A 40 -30.61 33.01 -12.55
N ILE A 41 -31.68 33.05 -13.35
CA ILE A 41 -32.35 31.81 -13.83
C ILE A 41 -31.71 31.21 -15.08
N ARG A 42 -30.78 31.90 -15.75
CA ARG A 42 -30.09 31.37 -16.95
C ARG A 42 -28.84 30.59 -16.68
N TRP A 43 -28.43 30.37 -15.41
CA TRP A 43 -27.31 29.52 -15.03
C TRP A 43 -27.70 28.09 -14.59
N SER A 44 -28.94 27.71 -14.71
CA SER A 44 -29.41 26.31 -14.66
C SER A 44 -29.43 25.68 -16.06
N GLY A 45 -28.31 25.78 -16.74
CA GLY A 45 -28.06 24.95 -17.94
C GLY A 45 -28.00 23.50 -17.53
N ARG A 46 -29.01 22.74 -17.88
CA ARG A 46 -29.05 21.29 -17.77
C ARG A 46 -27.81 20.74 -18.52
N ILE A 47 -26.85 20.21 -17.78
CA ILE A 47 -25.96 19.18 -18.30
C ILE A 47 -26.85 17.99 -18.63
N PRO A 48 -26.84 17.43 -19.84
CA PRO A 48 -27.57 16.20 -20.12
C PRO A 48 -26.94 15.10 -19.29
N MET A 49 -27.61 14.73 -18.20
CA MET A 49 -27.31 13.47 -17.53
C MET A 49 -27.71 12.36 -18.48
N SER A 50 -26.77 11.50 -18.84
CA SER A 50 -27.07 10.24 -19.50
C SER A 50 -28.04 9.46 -18.61
N GLU A 51 -29.15 9.06 -19.20
CA GLU A 51 -30.11 8.19 -18.58
C GLU A 51 -29.44 6.84 -18.29
N ASN A 52 -28.91 6.66 -17.10
CA ASN A 52 -28.69 5.39 -16.41
C ASN A 52 -28.06 5.67 -15.03
N HIS A 53 -28.82 6.32 -14.18
CA HIS A 53 -28.62 6.19 -12.74
C HIS A 53 -29.99 5.88 -12.16
N ASP A 54 -30.24 4.60 -11.98
CA ASP A 54 -31.25 4.15 -11.03
C ASP A 54 -30.82 4.67 -9.67
N ALA A 55 -31.53 5.67 -9.19
CA ALA A 55 -31.40 6.11 -7.81
C ALA A 55 -31.75 4.89 -6.96
N ILE A 56 -30.80 4.35 -6.22
CA ILE A 56 -31.04 3.37 -5.17
C ILE A 56 -31.89 4.09 -4.12
N VAL A 57 -33.20 3.95 -4.26
CA VAL A 57 -34.12 4.20 -3.16
C VAL A 57 -33.92 3.03 -2.21
N VAL A 58 -33.17 3.25 -1.14
CA VAL A 58 -33.13 2.30 -0.02
C VAL A 58 -34.50 2.33 0.62
N ASP A 59 -35.34 1.39 0.22
CA ASP A 59 -36.65 1.16 0.80
C ASP A 59 -36.43 0.50 2.18
N ALA A 60 -36.29 1.33 3.22
CA ALA A 60 -36.18 0.89 4.60
C ALA A 60 -37.54 0.32 5.05
N LYS A 61 -37.85 -0.90 4.68
CA LYS A 61 -38.85 -1.71 5.34
C LYS A 61 -38.19 -2.89 6.04
N SER A 62 -37.70 -2.64 7.25
CA SER A 62 -37.59 -3.69 8.26
C SER A 62 -38.45 -3.27 9.46
N GLU A 63 -39.54 -3.94 9.67
CA GLU A 63 -40.26 -3.92 10.93
C GLU A 63 -39.41 -4.67 11.96
N SER A 64 -38.65 -3.93 12.78
CA SER A 64 -38.01 -4.48 13.97
C SER A 64 -38.78 -4.04 15.19
N SER A 65 -39.35 -4.99 15.88
CA SER A 65 -39.90 -4.83 17.21
C SER A 65 -38.78 -4.56 18.22
N GLY A 66 -38.80 -3.42 18.86
CA GLY A 66 -38.11 -3.13 20.12
C GLY A 66 -36.70 -2.58 19.99
N GLY A 67 -36.53 -1.41 19.40
CA GLY A 67 -35.29 -0.63 19.43
C GLY A 67 -35.51 0.74 20.06
N CYS A 68 -34.50 1.22 20.75
CA CYS A 68 -34.40 2.59 21.25
C CYS A 68 -34.77 3.59 20.13
N PRO A 69 -35.60 4.61 20.38
CA PRO A 69 -35.99 5.55 19.32
C PRO A 69 -34.79 6.41 18.92
N VAL A 70 -34.04 5.97 17.93
CA VAL A 70 -33.14 6.86 17.20
C VAL A 70 -34.04 7.73 16.31
N ALA A 71 -34.08 9.02 16.60
CA ALA A 71 -34.88 9.96 15.86
C ALA A 71 -34.50 9.99 14.38
N HIS A 72 -35.30 9.37 13.52
CA HIS A 72 -35.20 9.53 12.08
C HIS A 72 -35.40 11.01 11.74
N GLY A 73 -34.38 11.63 11.11
CA GLY A 73 -34.46 13.01 10.60
C GLY A 73 -33.51 14.02 11.23
N ARG A 74 -32.49 13.61 11.99
CA ARG A 74 -31.39 14.52 12.38
C ARG A 74 -30.49 14.81 11.18
N ALA A 75 -30.22 16.11 10.99
CA ALA A 75 -29.15 16.52 10.08
C ALA A 75 -27.84 15.81 10.42
N PRO A 76 -27.03 15.38 9.43
CA PRO A 76 -25.75 14.69 9.67
C PRO A 76 -24.87 15.52 10.61
N HIS A 77 -24.28 14.88 11.61
CA HIS A 77 -23.33 15.53 12.50
C HIS A 77 -21.91 15.30 11.97
N PRO A 78 -20.96 16.23 12.17
CA PRO A 78 -19.56 16.07 11.68
C PRO A 78 -18.88 14.77 12.10
N THR A 79 -19.33 14.14 13.19
CA THR A 79 -18.80 12.87 13.70
C THR A 79 -19.33 11.62 12.97
N GLN A 80 -20.28 11.77 12.03
CA GLN A 80 -20.92 10.64 11.34
C GLN A 80 -20.21 10.22 10.06
N GLY A 81 -19.10 10.87 9.69
CA GLY A 81 -18.41 10.61 8.43
C GLY A 81 -19.19 11.11 7.19
N GLY A 82 -18.68 10.84 6.00
CA GLY A 82 -19.28 11.24 4.72
C GLY A 82 -19.01 12.72 4.35
N GLY A 83 -19.82 13.62 4.87
CA GLY A 83 -19.63 15.05 4.65
C GLY A 83 -19.62 15.47 3.17
N ASN A 84 -18.77 16.42 2.83
CA ASN A 84 -18.71 17.04 1.50
C ASN A 84 -18.23 16.11 0.38
N ARG A 85 -17.63 14.94 0.67
CA ARG A 85 -17.23 13.94 -0.34
C ARG A 85 -18.42 13.49 -1.20
N GLN A 86 -19.62 13.46 -0.66
CA GLN A 86 -20.83 13.12 -1.42
C GLN A 86 -21.16 14.11 -2.54
N TRP A 87 -20.70 15.38 -2.43
CA TRP A 87 -20.93 16.42 -3.43
C TRP A 87 -19.89 16.41 -4.54
N TRP A 88 -18.64 15.99 -4.20
CA TRP A 88 -17.51 15.93 -5.14
C TRP A 88 -16.73 14.61 -4.93
N PRO A 89 -17.29 13.46 -5.35
CA PRO A 89 -16.69 12.14 -5.12
C PRO A 89 -15.31 12.01 -5.78
N GLU A 90 -15.12 12.65 -6.93
CA GLU A 90 -13.86 12.61 -7.71
C GLU A 90 -12.84 13.69 -7.26
N ARG A 91 -13.00 14.25 -6.08
CA ARG A 91 -12.04 15.20 -5.55
C ARG A 91 -10.70 14.52 -5.24
N LEU A 92 -9.59 15.18 -5.64
CA LEU A 92 -8.23 14.75 -5.34
C LEU A 92 -8.04 14.49 -3.84
N ASN A 93 -7.60 13.29 -3.46
CA ASN A 93 -7.47 12.89 -2.05
C ASN A 93 -6.05 13.21 -1.52
N LEU A 94 -5.86 14.41 -1.01
CA LEU A 94 -4.60 14.83 -0.41
C LEU A 94 -4.38 14.28 1.02
N LYS A 95 -5.39 13.66 1.64
CA LYS A 95 -5.26 13.09 2.99
C LYS A 95 -4.27 11.93 3.05
N ILE A 96 -4.11 11.20 1.94
CA ILE A 96 -3.12 10.13 1.86
C ILE A 96 -1.68 10.63 2.04
N LEU A 97 -1.42 11.94 1.87
CA LEU A 97 -0.12 12.58 2.13
C LEU A 97 0.07 12.99 3.61
N ALA A 98 -0.92 12.76 4.47
CA ALA A 98 -0.87 13.03 5.90
C ALA A 98 -1.16 11.78 6.72
N LYS A 99 -0.90 10.60 6.16
CA LYS A 99 -1.12 9.29 6.76
C LYS A 99 -0.24 9.08 7.99
N ASN A 100 -0.81 8.47 9.05
CA ASN A 100 -0.12 8.15 10.31
C ASN A 100 0.68 9.35 10.89
N PRO A 101 0.05 10.51 11.12
CA PRO A 101 0.77 11.67 11.62
C PRO A 101 1.33 11.40 13.02
N ALA A 102 2.53 11.89 13.31
CA ALA A 102 3.23 11.65 14.58
C ALA A 102 2.38 12.01 15.80
N VAL A 103 1.54 13.06 15.71
CA VAL A 103 0.62 13.47 16.77
C VAL A 103 -0.45 12.42 17.10
N ALA A 104 -0.78 11.52 16.18
CA ALA A 104 -1.74 10.44 16.39
C ALA A 104 -1.10 9.16 16.94
N ASN A 105 0.23 9.09 17.03
CA ASN A 105 0.93 7.94 17.59
C ASN A 105 0.82 7.93 19.13
N PRO A 106 0.09 6.97 19.73
CA PRO A 106 -0.10 6.92 21.19
C PRO A 106 1.18 6.56 21.96
N LEU A 107 2.21 6.07 21.28
CA LEU A 107 3.50 5.71 21.90
C LEU A 107 4.45 6.92 21.96
N GLY A 108 4.11 8.03 21.28
CA GLY A 108 4.91 9.23 21.21
C GLY A 108 6.07 9.19 20.20
N GLU A 109 6.60 10.38 19.86
CA GLU A 109 7.64 10.53 18.84
C GLU A 109 8.99 9.90 19.23
N GLY A 110 9.28 9.75 20.51
CA GLY A 110 10.52 9.16 21.02
C GLY A 110 10.51 7.64 21.16
N PHE A 111 9.44 6.97 20.75
CA PHE A 111 9.36 5.51 20.87
C PHE A 111 10.11 4.83 19.71
N ASP A 112 11.13 4.04 20.07
CA ASP A 112 11.91 3.22 19.16
C ASP A 112 11.43 1.75 19.23
N TYR A 113 10.69 1.32 18.21
CA TYR A 113 10.19 -0.06 18.13
C TYR A 113 11.32 -1.07 17.94
N ALA A 114 12.37 -0.73 17.19
CA ALA A 114 13.49 -1.66 16.97
C ALA A 114 14.22 -1.95 18.29
N ALA A 115 14.50 -0.93 19.09
CA ALA A 115 15.08 -1.09 20.41
C ALA A 115 14.14 -1.89 21.34
N ALA A 116 12.85 -1.60 21.32
CA ALA A 116 11.85 -2.30 22.12
C ALA A 116 11.75 -3.79 21.74
N PHE A 117 11.66 -4.11 20.44
CA PHE A 117 11.62 -5.49 19.95
C PHE A 117 12.90 -6.26 20.29
N ASN A 118 14.07 -5.67 20.09
CA ASN A 118 15.37 -6.31 20.41
C ASN A 118 15.58 -6.56 21.92
N SER A 119 14.76 -5.97 22.78
CA SER A 119 14.76 -6.25 24.21
C SER A 119 13.97 -7.53 24.60
N LEU A 120 13.22 -8.13 23.67
CA LEU A 120 12.41 -9.32 23.91
C LEU A 120 13.26 -10.58 24.04
N ASP A 121 12.87 -11.44 24.96
CA ASP A 121 13.21 -12.87 24.88
C ASP A 121 12.23 -13.55 23.90
N LEU A 122 12.64 -13.66 22.63
CA LEU A 122 11.80 -14.21 21.56
C LEU A 122 11.40 -15.67 21.84
N ALA A 123 12.28 -16.45 22.50
CA ALA A 123 11.98 -17.83 22.87
C ALA A 123 10.84 -17.89 23.91
N ALA A 124 10.83 -16.99 24.88
CA ALA A 124 9.73 -16.88 25.84
C ALA A 124 8.42 -16.45 25.18
N VAL A 125 8.48 -15.52 24.19
CA VAL A 125 7.30 -15.14 23.39
C VAL A 125 6.74 -16.35 22.66
N LYS A 126 7.59 -17.12 21.98
CA LYS A 126 7.18 -18.34 21.24
C LYS A 126 6.56 -19.38 22.17
N GLN A 127 7.06 -19.55 23.39
CA GLN A 127 6.48 -20.46 24.39
C GLN A 127 5.07 -20.01 24.81
N ASP A 128 4.87 -18.71 25.05
CA ASP A 128 3.54 -18.19 25.40
C ASP A 128 2.54 -18.35 24.24
N ILE A 129 2.98 -18.15 23.00
CA ILE A 129 2.17 -18.41 21.82
C ILE A 129 1.83 -19.90 21.73
N ALA A 130 2.80 -20.79 21.88
CA ALA A 130 2.59 -22.25 21.84
C ALA A 130 1.57 -22.70 22.90
N GLN A 131 1.58 -22.10 24.08
CA GLN A 131 0.58 -22.36 25.10
C GLN A 131 -0.83 -21.92 24.66
N VAL A 132 -0.97 -20.76 24.00
CA VAL A 132 -2.26 -20.35 23.43
C VAL A 132 -2.73 -21.34 22.37
N LEU A 133 -1.83 -21.78 21.48
CA LEU A 133 -2.16 -22.70 20.38
C LEU A 133 -2.72 -24.04 20.87
N THR A 134 -2.25 -24.52 22.02
CA THR A 134 -2.58 -25.85 22.59
C THR A 134 -3.61 -25.79 23.71
N THR A 135 -4.13 -24.61 24.05
CA THR A 135 -5.11 -24.43 25.13
C THR A 135 -6.47 -23.99 24.60
N SER A 136 -7.30 -24.97 24.24
CA SER A 136 -8.66 -24.71 23.72
C SER A 136 -9.52 -23.92 24.70
N GLN A 137 -10.27 -22.94 24.22
CA GLN A 137 -11.16 -22.09 25.01
C GLN A 137 -12.62 -22.44 24.77
N ASP A 138 -13.44 -22.54 25.81
CA ASP A 138 -14.86 -22.87 25.70
C ASP A 138 -15.66 -21.86 24.86
N TRP A 139 -15.22 -20.59 24.83
CA TRP A 139 -15.91 -19.56 24.06
C TRP A 139 -15.61 -19.65 22.55
N TRP A 140 -14.49 -20.27 22.14
CA TRP A 140 -14.10 -20.56 20.78
C TRP A 140 -13.25 -21.85 20.76
N PRO A 141 -13.86 -23.04 20.71
CA PRO A 141 -13.13 -24.31 20.76
C PRO A 141 -12.19 -24.52 19.58
N ALA A 142 -11.00 -25.05 19.86
CA ALA A 142 -10.00 -25.35 18.85
C ALA A 142 -10.37 -26.63 18.09
N ASP A 143 -10.27 -26.59 16.74
CA ASP A 143 -10.36 -27.78 15.90
C ASP A 143 -9.22 -28.74 16.22
N PHE A 144 -9.50 -30.01 16.32
CA PHE A 144 -8.52 -31.04 16.66
C PHE A 144 -7.76 -30.77 17.97
N GLY A 145 -8.29 -29.87 18.82
CA GLY A 145 -7.63 -29.41 20.05
C GLY A 145 -6.45 -28.45 19.87
N HIS A 146 -6.23 -27.92 18.65
CA HIS A 146 -5.08 -27.09 18.32
C HIS A 146 -5.44 -25.89 17.44
N TYR A 147 -5.10 -24.65 17.85
CA TYR A 147 -5.38 -23.45 17.06
C TYR A 147 -4.40 -23.20 15.91
N GLY A 148 -3.41 -24.07 15.71
CA GLY A 148 -2.37 -23.87 14.68
C GLY A 148 -2.91 -23.52 13.30
N PRO A 149 -3.79 -24.32 12.70
CA PRO A 149 -4.34 -24.02 11.36
C PRO A 149 -5.07 -22.68 11.31
N PHE A 150 -5.79 -22.34 12.36
CA PHE A 150 -6.50 -21.06 12.48
C PHE A 150 -5.53 -19.85 12.52
N MET A 151 -4.38 -19.99 13.19
CA MET A 151 -3.38 -18.95 13.27
C MET A 151 -2.50 -18.88 12.00
N VAL A 152 -2.24 -19.98 11.32
CA VAL A 152 -1.63 -19.99 9.98
C VAL A 152 -2.52 -19.18 9.02
N ARG A 153 -3.85 -19.42 9.01
CA ARG A 153 -4.79 -18.63 8.22
C ARG A 153 -4.75 -17.15 8.60
N MET A 154 -4.69 -16.79 9.88
CA MET A 154 -4.59 -15.38 10.30
C MET A 154 -3.32 -14.72 9.76
N ALA A 155 -2.16 -15.37 9.86
CA ALA A 155 -0.89 -14.85 9.35
C ALA A 155 -0.91 -14.70 7.81
N TRP A 156 -1.41 -15.72 7.11
CA TRP A 156 -1.62 -15.67 5.66
C TRP A 156 -2.49 -14.48 5.24
N HIS A 157 -3.64 -14.32 5.90
CA HIS A 157 -4.60 -13.25 5.59
C HIS A 157 -4.11 -11.85 6.03
N SER A 158 -3.13 -11.77 6.95
CA SER A 158 -2.41 -10.51 7.21
C SER A 158 -1.48 -10.15 6.07
N ALA A 159 -0.80 -11.13 5.46
CA ALA A 159 0.25 -10.92 4.47
C ALA A 159 -0.26 -10.96 3.03
N GLY A 160 -1.31 -11.73 2.74
CA GLY A 160 -1.82 -11.99 1.39
C GLY A 160 -2.47 -10.80 0.69
N THR A 161 -2.67 -9.69 1.39
CA THR A 161 -3.17 -8.44 0.80
C THR A 161 -2.10 -7.66 0.03
N TYR A 162 -0.83 -8.05 0.11
CA TYR A 162 0.25 -7.41 -0.64
C TYR A 162 0.05 -7.52 -2.15
N ARG A 163 0.38 -6.44 -2.85
CA ARG A 163 0.38 -6.39 -4.32
C ARG A 163 1.66 -5.75 -4.85
N ILE A 164 2.30 -6.43 -5.81
CA ILE A 164 3.60 -6.02 -6.34
C ILE A 164 3.54 -4.73 -7.15
N SER A 165 2.40 -4.41 -7.76
CA SER A 165 2.24 -3.25 -8.66
C SER A 165 2.54 -1.91 -7.98
N ASP A 166 2.17 -1.74 -6.71
CA ASP A 166 2.40 -0.52 -5.93
C ASP A 166 2.98 -0.78 -4.53
N GLY A 167 3.25 -2.04 -4.19
CA GLY A 167 3.82 -2.44 -2.90
C GLY A 167 2.90 -2.28 -1.71
N ARG A 168 1.62 -1.94 -1.92
CA ARG A 168 0.64 -1.74 -0.86
C ARG A 168 0.05 -3.06 -0.36
N GLY A 169 -0.62 -3.00 0.78
CA GLY A 169 -1.07 -4.20 1.49
C GLY A 169 0.05 -4.87 2.28
N GLY A 170 -0.13 -6.14 2.62
CA GLY A 170 0.85 -6.93 3.37
C GLY A 170 0.71 -6.83 4.88
N ALA A 171 1.66 -7.46 5.57
CA ALA A 171 1.65 -7.63 7.02
C ALA A 171 2.33 -6.49 7.80
N GLY A 172 3.04 -5.59 7.11
CA GLY A 172 4.03 -4.67 7.68
C GLY A 172 3.51 -3.66 8.71
N ALA A 173 2.19 -3.46 8.82
CA ALA A 173 1.58 -2.45 9.67
C ALA A 173 0.42 -2.97 10.55
N GLY A 174 0.11 -4.28 10.48
CA GLY A 174 -0.97 -4.89 11.26
C GLY A 174 -2.36 -4.45 10.84
N GLN A 175 -2.57 -4.16 9.56
CA GLN A 175 -3.79 -3.59 8.99
C GLN A 175 -5.03 -4.51 9.10
N GLN A 176 -4.86 -5.83 9.30
CA GLN A 176 -5.98 -6.75 9.54
C GLN A 176 -6.84 -6.36 10.75
N ARG A 177 -6.36 -5.45 11.62
CA ARG A 177 -7.12 -4.92 12.77
C ARG A 177 -8.18 -3.89 12.38
N PHE A 178 -8.08 -3.31 11.19
CA PHE A 178 -8.86 -2.15 10.75
C PHE A 178 -9.76 -2.47 9.55
N ALA A 179 -10.80 -1.64 9.38
CA ALA A 179 -11.62 -1.66 8.17
C ALA A 179 -10.78 -1.32 6.91
N PRO A 180 -11.09 -1.92 5.75
CA PRO A 180 -12.13 -2.92 5.53
C PRO A 180 -11.68 -4.35 5.87
N LEU A 181 -10.38 -4.58 6.12
CA LEU A 181 -9.79 -5.91 6.22
C LEU A 181 -10.36 -6.74 7.38
N ASN A 182 -10.64 -6.12 8.51
CA ASN A 182 -11.22 -6.80 9.68
C ASN A 182 -12.66 -7.30 9.41
N SER A 183 -13.31 -6.79 8.36
CA SER A 183 -14.71 -7.06 8.03
C SER A 183 -14.92 -7.74 6.67
N TRP A 184 -13.86 -8.07 5.96
CA TRP A 184 -13.99 -8.88 4.76
C TRP A 184 -14.57 -10.27 5.07
N PRO A 185 -15.51 -10.80 4.27
CA PRO A 185 -16.04 -12.16 4.45
C PRO A 185 -14.96 -13.22 4.48
N ASP A 186 -13.91 -13.07 3.68
CA ASP A 186 -12.75 -13.96 3.68
C ASP A 186 -11.95 -13.95 4.99
N ASN A 187 -12.08 -12.88 5.78
CA ASN A 187 -11.49 -12.74 7.12
C ASN A 187 -12.45 -13.13 8.24
N ALA A 188 -13.58 -13.77 7.91
CA ALA A 188 -14.56 -14.22 8.91
C ALA A 188 -13.88 -15.00 10.04
N ASN A 189 -14.26 -14.67 11.26
CA ASN A 189 -13.76 -15.23 12.51
C ASN A 189 -12.30 -14.92 12.88
N LEU A 190 -11.50 -14.23 12.08
CA LEU A 190 -10.13 -13.84 12.45
C LEU A 190 -10.06 -12.80 13.56
N ASP A 191 -11.15 -12.12 13.86
CA ASP A 191 -11.33 -11.33 15.07
C ASP A 191 -11.18 -12.20 16.34
N LYS A 192 -11.65 -13.46 16.31
CA LYS A 192 -11.47 -14.44 17.40
C LYS A 192 -10.01 -14.86 17.52
N ALA A 193 -9.30 -15.06 16.41
CA ALA A 193 -7.87 -15.38 16.43
C ALA A 193 -7.07 -14.27 17.14
N ARG A 194 -7.29 -13.02 16.78
CA ARG A 194 -6.66 -11.87 17.46
C ARG A 194 -7.07 -11.79 18.94
N ARG A 195 -8.32 -12.10 19.27
CA ARG A 195 -8.78 -12.10 20.68
C ARG A 195 -8.10 -13.20 21.49
N LEU A 196 -7.84 -14.38 20.93
CA LEU A 196 -7.08 -15.46 21.57
C LEU A 196 -5.64 -15.03 21.88
N LEU A 197 -5.02 -14.19 21.05
CA LEU A 197 -3.66 -13.69 21.25
C LEU A 197 -3.54 -12.51 22.22
N TRP A 198 -4.67 -11.93 22.67
CA TRP A 198 -4.64 -10.79 23.58
C TRP A 198 -3.82 -11.02 24.88
N PRO A 199 -3.83 -12.18 25.54
CA PRO A 199 -2.98 -12.42 26.70
C PRO A 199 -1.49 -12.27 26.41
N VAL A 200 -1.01 -12.73 25.24
CA VAL A 200 0.38 -12.56 24.77
C VAL A 200 0.65 -11.09 24.51
N LYS A 201 -0.17 -10.44 23.69
CA LYS A 201 -0.04 -9.00 23.39
C LYS A 201 -0.01 -8.15 24.66
N LYS A 202 -0.91 -8.44 25.61
CA LYS A 202 -0.97 -7.75 26.90
C LYS A 202 0.31 -7.92 27.72
N LYS A 203 0.92 -9.11 27.68
CA LYS A 203 2.14 -9.43 28.45
C LYS A 203 3.36 -8.67 27.91
N TYR A 204 3.54 -8.64 26.59
CA TYR A 204 4.71 -8.03 25.95
C TYR A 204 4.49 -6.57 25.54
N GLY A 205 3.26 -6.09 25.53
CA GLY A 205 2.90 -4.68 25.40
C GLY A 205 3.47 -4.01 24.16
N GLN A 206 4.21 -2.94 24.40
CA GLN A 206 4.80 -2.10 23.33
C GLN A 206 5.98 -2.77 22.63
N SER A 207 6.66 -3.70 23.28
CA SER A 207 7.83 -4.38 22.69
C SER A 207 7.46 -5.39 21.61
N LEU A 208 6.19 -5.80 21.50
CA LEU A 208 5.70 -6.71 20.47
C LEU A 208 4.49 -6.10 19.78
N SER A 209 4.66 -5.63 18.54
CA SER A 209 3.55 -5.10 17.72
C SER A 209 2.52 -6.19 17.40
N TRP A 210 1.30 -5.80 17.06
CA TRP A 210 0.32 -6.73 16.49
C TRP A 210 0.78 -7.28 15.15
N ALA A 211 1.44 -6.45 14.34
CA ALA A 211 1.98 -6.84 13.05
C ALA A 211 2.96 -8.02 13.19
N ASP A 212 3.97 -7.87 14.06
CA ASP A 212 4.93 -8.95 14.32
C ASP A 212 4.31 -10.14 15.04
N LEU A 213 3.39 -9.92 16.00
CA LEU A 213 2.72 -11.00 16.74
C LEU A 213 1.91 -11.90 15.81
N MET A 214 1.14 -11.34 14.87
CA MET A 214 0.33 -12.14 13.95
C MET A 214 1.19 -13.03 13.05
N ILE A 215 2.30 -12.52 12.52
CA ILE A 215 3.21 -13.29 11.67
C ILE A 215 4.00 -14.32 12.48
N LEU A 216 4.56 -13.91 13.63
CA LEU A 216 5.28 -14.83 14.53
C LEU A 216 4.39 -15.98 14.98
N THR A 217 3.10 -15.71 15.24
CA THR A 217 2.14 -16.76 15.61
C THR A 217 1.93 -17.76 14.49
N GLY A 218 1.91 -17.33 13.22
CA GLY A 218 1.87 -18.23 12.07
C GLY A 218 3.08 -19.16 12.02
N ASN A 219 4.29 -18.62 12.23
CA ASN A 219 5.52 -19.44 12.29
C ASN A 219 5.49 -20.44 13.45
N VAL A 220 5.16 -19.97 14.67
CA VAL A 220 5.06 -20.86 15.83
C VAL A 220 4.01 -21.94 15.62
N ALA A 221 2.91 -21.63 14.95
CA ALA A 221 1.87 -22.60 14.61
C ALA A 221 2.42 -23.70 13.69
N LEU A 222 3.11 -23.35 12.62
CA LEU A 222 3.76 -24.30 11.73
C LEU A 222 4.77 -25.17 12.47
N GLU A 223 5.63 -24.57 13.28
CA GLU A 223 6.65 -25.28 14.09
C GLU A 223 6.02 -26.25 15.09
N GLN A 224 4.93 -25.86 15.77
CA GLN A 224 4.22 -26.74 16.70
C GLN A 224 3.55 -27.93 16.01
N MET A 225 3.24 -27.80 14.73
CA MET A 225 2.68 -28.87 13.89
C MET A 225 3.77 -29.65 13.14
N GLY A 226 5.06 -29.43 13.47
CA GLY A 226 6.20 -30.24 12.99
C GLY A 226 6.84 -29.73 11.71
N PHE A 227 6.56 -28.51 11.26
CA PHE A 227 7.18 -27.90 10.09
C PHE A 227 8.36 -27.01 10.51
N GLU A 228 9.47 -27.11 9.81
CA GLU A 228 10.64 -26.24 10.00
C GLU A 228 10.52 -25.02 9.09
N THR A 229 10.29 -23.83 9.70
CA THR A 229 10.18 -22.57 8.96
C THR A 229 11.54 -22.08 8.47
N PHE A 230 11.58 -21.27 7.40
CA PHE A 230 12.82 -20.68 6.87
C PHE A 230 13.45 -19.68 7.85
N GLY A 231 12.64 -19.07 8.73
CA GLY A 231 13.05 -18.12 9.73
C GLY A 231 11.99 -17.05 9.99
N PHE A 232 12.37 -16.04 10.78
CA PHE A 232 11.52 -14.91 11.13
C PHE A 232 12.35 -13.65 11.31
N GLY A 233 11.96 -12.56 10.64
CA GLY A 233 12.43 -11.21 10.92
C GLY A 233 11.29 -10.38 11.54
N GLY A 234 11.51 -9.82 12.74
CA GLY A 234 10.66 -8.79 13.33
C GLY A 234 10.97 -7.42 12.72
N GLY A 235 10.30 -6.38 13.22
CA GLY A 235 10.52 -4.99 12.81
C GLY A 235 9.32 -4.33 12.15
N ARG A 236 8.15 -4.98 12.17
CA ARG A 236 6.88 -4.43 11.69
C ARG A 236 6.27 -3.57 12.80
N ALA A 237 6.42 -2.26 12.72
CA ALA A 237 5.79 -1.35 13.66
C ALA A 237 4.28 -1.24 13.40
N ASP A 238 3.48 -1.20 14.47
CA ASP A 238 2.03 -0.97 14.37
C ASP A 238 1.74 0.45 13.89
N VAL A 239 0.65 0.58 13.12
CA VAL A 239 -0.01 1.85 12.82
C VAL A 239 -1.35 1.96 13.56
N TRP A 240 -1.96 3.16 13.57
CA TRP A 240 -3.09 3.50 14.43
C TRP A 240 -4.34 3.93 13.66
N GLU A 241 -4.31 3.81 12.34
CA GLU A 241 -5.41 4.13 11.43
C GLU A 241 -5.46 3.15 10.25
N PRO A 242 -6.62 2.97 9.60
CA PRO A 242 -6.73 2.15 8.40
C PRO A 242 -5.98 2.77 7.21
N ASP A 243 -5.55 1.92 6.28
CA ASP A 243 -4.93 2.35 5.01
C ASP A 243 -5.99 2.90 4.06
N GLU A 244 -6.12 4.23 3.99
CA GLU A 244 -7.00 4.91 3.04
C GLU A 244 -6.39 5.13 1.64
N ASP A 245 -5.12 4.80 1.46
CA ASP A 245 -4.38 4.92 0.20
C ASP A 245 -4.37 3.63 -0.62
N VAL A 246 -5.06 2.59 -0.16
CA VAL A 246 -5.18 1.32 -0.88
C VAL A 246 -6.51 1.26 -1.62
N TYR A 247 -6.43 1.18 -2.96
CA TYR A 247 -7.60 0.95 -3.78
C TYR A 247 -7.93 -0.56 -3.82
N TRP A 248 -9.09 -0.94 -3.28
CA TRP A 248 -9.54 -2.33 -3.16
C TRP A 248 -10.49 -2.78 -4.27
N GLY A 249 -10.86 -1.89 -5.18
CA GLY A 249 -11.80 -2.15 -6.27
C GLY A 249 -13.07 -1.29 -6.20
N PRO A 250 -13.84 -1.23 -7.30
CA PRO A 250 -15.04 -0.41 -7.38
C PRO A 250 -16.27 -1.07 -6.76
N GLU A 251 -16.22 -2.37 -6.47
CA GLU A 251 -17.35 -3.16 -6.01
C GLU A 251 -17.83 -2.72 -4.63
N THR A 252 -19.14 -2.75 -4.44
CA THR A 252 -19.80 -2.58 -3.15
C THR A 252 -20.37 -3.87 -2.60
N THR A 253 -20.34 -4.95 -3.40
CA THR A 253 -20.83 -6.29 -3.05
C THR A 253 -19.64 -7.21 -2.76
N TRP A 254 -19.64 -7.80 -1.59
CA TRP A 254 -18.63 -8.78 -1.17
C TRP A 254 -18.70 -10.04 -2.03
N LEU A 255 -17.55 -10.58 -2.41
CA LEU A 255 -17.42 -11.80 -3.23
C LEU A 255 -18.07 -11.68 -4.62
N GLY A 256 -18.39 -10.46 -5.07
CA GLY A 256 -18.82 -10.20 -6.42
C GLY A 256 -17.68 -10.39 -7.43
N ASP A 257 -18.02 -10.84 -8.64
CA ASP A 257 -17.05 -11.05 -9.73
C ASP A 257 -17.14 -9.94 -10.78
N GLU A 258 -17.11 -8.68 -10.30
CA GLU A 258 -17.34 -7.48 -11.11
C GLU A 258 -16.06 -6.80 -11.56
N ARG A 259 -14.88 -7.31 -11.14
CA ARG A 259 -13.55 -6.68 -11.35
C ARG A 259 -12.99 -6.86 -12.75
N TYR A 260 -13.61 -7.71 -13.55
CA TYR A 260 -13.08 -8.09 -14.85
C TYR A 260 -13.63 -7.25 -15.98
N THR A 261 -12.77 -7.04 -16.98
CA THR A 261 -13.15 -6.51 -18.29
C THR A 261 -12.72 -7.52 -19.37
N GLY A 262 -13.38 -7.49 -20.51
CA GLY A 262 -13.03 -8.36 -21.63
C GLY A 262 -13.04 -9.85 -21.30
N ASP A 263 -11.96 -10.55 -21.59
CA ASP A 263 -11.77 -11.98 -21.29
C ASP A 263 -11.06 -12.19 -19.93
N ARG A 264 -11.69 -11.73 -18.85
CA ARG A 264 -11.21 -11.76 -17.47
C ARG A 264 -9.90 -10.98 -17.25
N ASP A 265 -9.80 -9.80 -17.83
CA ASP A 265 -8.70 -8.88 -17.56
C ASP A 265 -8.96 -8.13 -16.24
N LEU A 266 -8.07 -8.31 -15.27
CA LEU A 266 -8.14 -7.66 -13.97
C LEU A 266 -7.43 -6.31 -14.03
N GLU A 267 -8.12 -5.23 -13.63
CA GLU A 267 -7.56 -3.88 -13.59
C GLU A 267 -6.35 -3.80 -12.64
N SER A 268 -5.32 -3.08 -13.08
CA SER A 268 -4.23 -2.65 -12.17
C SER A 268 -4.69 -1.42 -11.38
N PRO A 269 -4.44 -1.31 -10.07
CA PRO A 269 -3.48 -2.08 -9.25
C PRO A 269 -4.11 -3.23 -8.43
N LEU A 270 -5.32 -3.69 -8.73
CA LEU A 270 -5.99 -4.70 -7.91
C LEU A 270 -5.12 -5.95 -7.74
N GLY A 271 -5.07 -6.49 -6.52
CA GLY A 271 -4.27 -7.65 -6.17
C GLY A 271 -5.01 -8.97 -6.26
N ALA A 272 -6.34 -8.96 -6.18
CA ALA A 272 -7.17 -10.14 -6.16
C ALA A 272 -8.30 -10.07 -7.19
N VAL A 273 -8.72 -11.22 -7.67
CA VAL A 273 -9.76 -11.38 -8.70
C VAL A 273 -11.17 -11.13 -8.17
N GLN A 274 -11.35 -11.17 -6.87
CA GLN A 274 -12.61 -10.86 -6.21
C GLN A 274 -12.40 -9.96 -4.99
N MET A 275 -13.37 -9.07 -4.75
CA MET A 275 -13.35 -8.24 -3.56
C MET A 275 -13.48 -9.09 -2.29
N GLY A 276 -12.67 -8.76 -1.26
CA GLY A 276 -12.71 -9.46 0.01
C GLY A 276 -12.12 -10.86 0.01
N LEU A 277 -11.49 -11.29 -1.11
CA LEU A 277 -10.66 -12.49 -1.19
C LEU A 277 -9.21 -12.08 -1.42
N ILE A 278 -8.30 -12.68 -0.67
CA ILE A 278 -6.84 -12.48 -0.80
C ILE A 278 -6.21 -13.51 -1.76
N TYR A 279 -6.98 -14.45 -2.24
CA TYR A 279 -6.66 -15.45 -3.25
C TYR A 279 -7.79 -15.50 -4.28
N VAL A 280 -8.43 -16.64 -4.52
CA VAL A 280 -9.50 -16.78 -5.51
C VAL A 280 -10.73 -17.49 -4.93
N ASN A 281 -11.87 -17.46 -5.64
CA ASN A 281 -13.06 -18.18 -5.22
C ASN A 281 -12.78 -19.70 -5.19
N PRO A 282 -12.83 -20.35 -4.02
CA PRO A 282 -12.53 -21.77 -3.88
C PRO A 282 -13.52 -22.71 -4.59
N GLU A 283 -14.71 -22.22 -4.94
CA GLU A 283 -15.69 -22.97 -5.75
C GLU A 283 -15.37 -22.91 -7.24
N GLY A 284 -14.40 -22.08 -7.66
CA GLY A 284 -14.09 -21.74 -9.04
C GLY A 284 -14.64 -20.38 -9.46
N PRO A 285 -14.25 -19.86 -10.65
CA PRO A 285 -14.67 -18.55 -11.14
C PRO A 285 -16.19 -18.42 -11.19
N ASN A 286 -16.75 -17.38 -10.57
CA ASN A 286 -18.20 -17.17 -10.43
C ASN A 286 -18.95 -18.33 -9.74
N GLY A 287 -18.28 -19.10 -8.88
CA GLY A 287 -18.85 -20.30 -8.27
C GLY A 287 -19.00 -21.49 -9.24
N ASN A 288 -18.42 -21.42 -10.43
CA ASN A 288 -18.42 -22.51 -11.39
C ASN A 288 -17.28 -23.50 -11.10
N PRO A 289 -17.56 -24.79 -10.83
CA PRO A 289 -16.56 -25.75 -10.37
C PRO A 289 -15.67 -26.29 -11.50
N ASP A 290 -14.94 -25.41 -12.19
CA ASP A 290 -13.96 -25.71 -13.24
C ASP A 290 -12.52 -25.51 -12.73
N PRO A 291 -11.76 -26.59 -12.47
CA PRO A 291 -10.38 -26.48 -11.98
C PRO A 291 -9.40 -25.78 -12.94
N LEU A 292 -9.61 -25.89 -14.27
CA LEU A 292 -8.74 -25.22 -15.25
C LEU A 292 -9.00 -23.73 -15.32
N ALA A 293 -10.27 -23.34 -15.22
CA ALA A 293 -10.62 -21.92 -15.12
C ALA A 293 -10.11 -21.31 -13.80
N ALA A 294 -10.24 -22.05 -12.69
CA ALA A 294 -9.71 -21.64 -11.39
C ALA A 294 -8.20 -21.47 -11.41
N ALA A 295 -7.44 -22.32 -12.12
CA ALA A 295 -5.98 -22.21 -12.26
C ALA A 295 -5.56 -20.87 -12.89
N ARG A 296 -6.33 -20.33 -13.82
CA ARG A 296 -6.06 -19.00 -14.43
C ARG A 296 -6.18 -17.89 -13.40
N ASP A 297 -7.24 -17.90 -12.60
CA ASP A 297 -7.47 -16.90 -11.55
C ASP A 297 -6.43 -17.01 -10.44
N ILE A 298 -6.07 -18.22 -10.04
CA ILE A 298 -5.00 -18.49 -9.07
C ILE A 298 -3.69 -17.86 -9.55
N ARG A 299 -3.26 -18.17 -10.79
CA ARG A 299 -2.00 -17.67 -11.36
C ARG A 299 -1.99 -16.14 -11.43
N GLU A 300 -3.09 -15.52 -11.85
CA GLU A 300 -3.19 -14.06 -11.90
C GLU A 300 -3.09 -13.43 -10.51
N THR A 301 -3.83 -13.93 -9.54
CA THR A 301 -3.82 -13.40 -8.17
C THR A 301 -2.45 -13.59 -7.50
N PHE A 302 -1.89 -14.81 -7.57
CA PHE A 302 -0.61 -15.10 -6.93
C PHE A 302 0.55 -14.34 -7.59
N ARG A 303 0.55 -14.20 -8.93
CA ARG A 303 1.50 -13.37 -9.65
C ARG A 303 1.45 -11.91 -9.17
N ARG A 304 0.26 -11.37 -8.92
CA ARG A 304 0.09 -10.02 -8.34
C ARG A 304 0.56 -9.92 -6.90
N MET A 305 0.60 -11.04 -6.21
CA MET A 305 1.25 -11.15 -4.89
C MET A 305 2.76 -11.42 -4.97
N ALA A 306 3.38 -11.35 -6.15
CA ALA A 306 4.79 -11.64 -6.43
C ALA A 306 5.18 -13.12 -6.29
N MET A 307 4.24 -14.06 -6.47
CA MET A 307 4.49 -15.50 -6.42
C MET A 307 4.52 -16.10 -7.82
N ASP A 308 5.48 -16.96 -8.08
CA ASP A 308 5.53 -17.80 -9.27
C ASP A 308 4.68 -19.09 -9.11
N ASP A 309 4.67 -19.95 -10.14
CA ASP A 309 3.87 -21.18 -10.12
C ASP A 309 4.36 -22.19 -9.06
N GLU A 310 5.67 -22.26 -8.80
CA GLU A 310 6.25 -23.16 -7.77
C GLU A 310 5.89 -22.69 -6.36
N GLU A 311 6.08 -21.41 -6.08
CA GLU A 311 5.69 -20.78 -4.82
C GLU A 311 4.18 -20.89 -4.59
N THR A 312 3.38 -20.73 -5.65
CA THR A 312 1.91 -20.86 -5.60
C THR A 312 1.47 -22.27 -5.21
N VAL A 313 2.00 -23.30 -5.87
CA VAL A 313 1.67 -24.70 -5.55
C VAL A 313 2.15 -25.05 -4.13
N ALA A 314 3.35 -24.62 -3.75
CA ALA A 314 3.90 -24.86 -2.42
C ALA A 314 3.04 -24.22 -1.33
N LEU A 315 2.60 -22.97 -1.53
CA LEU A 315 1.75 -22.24 -0.58
C LEU A 315 0.37 -22.88 -0.42
N ILE A 316 -0.30 -23.24 -1.52
CA ILE A 316 -1.63 -23.86 -1.46
C ILE A 316 -1.55 -25.23 -0.79
N ALA A 317 -0.70 -26.13 -1.28
CA ALA A 317 -0.58 -27.48 -0.73
C ALA A 317 -0.05 -27.48 0.71
N GLY A 318 0.92 -26.59 1.02
CA GLY A 318 1.45 -26.45 2.38
C GLY A 318 0.44 -25.92 3.36
N GLY A 319 -0.37 -24.92 2.96
CA GLY A 319 -1.45 -24.37 3.78
C GLY A 319 -2.57 -25.40 4.01
N HIS A 320 -3.01 -26.09 2.94
CA HIS A 320 -4.08 -27.08 3.00
C HIS A 320 -3.64 -28.45 3.56
N THR A 321 -2.36 -28.65 3.87
CA THR A 321 -1.92 -29.77 4.71
C THR A 321 -2.58 -29.71 6.08
N PHE A 322 -2.97 -28.51 6.54
CA PHE A 322 -3.47 -28.25 7.89
C PHE A 322 -4.95 -27.85 7.93
N GLY A 323 -5.63 -28.29 8.99
CA GLY A 323 -6.94 -27.79 9.38
C GLY A 323 -8.12 -28.28 8.58
N LYS A 324 -9.15 -27.44 8.55
CA LYS A 324 -10.42 -27.68 7.85
C LYS A 324 -11.07 -26.38 7.42
N THR A 325 -12.03 -26.47 6.48
CA THR A 325 -13.00 -25.41 6.19
C THR A 325 -14.23 -25.51 7.12
N HIS A 326 -14.97 -24.41 7.30
CA HIS A 326 -16.14 -24.32 8.18
C HIS A 326 -17.35 -23.77 7.42
N GLY A 327 -18.30 -24.62 7.14
CA GLY A 327 -19.55 -24.32 6.47
C GLY A 327 -20.67 -25.23 6.98
N ALA A 328 -20.77 -25.38 8.31
CA ALA A 328 -21.67 -26.31 8.98
C ALA A 328 -23.15 -26.02 8.73
N GLY A 329 -23.50 -24.81 8.31
CA GLY A 329 -24.88 -24.37 8.10
C GLY A 329 -24.98 -23.19 7.11
N PRO A 330 -26.21 -22.72 6.87
CA PRO A 330 -26.50 -21.70 5.89
C PRO A 330 -25.93 -20.32 6.29
N ALA A 331 -25.50 -19.52 5.29
CA ALA A 331 -24.88 -18.22 5.48
C ALA A 331 -25.77 -17.23 6.26
N GLU A 332 -27.11 -17.36 6.13
CA GLU A 332 -28.07 -16.50 6.84
C GLU A 332 -28.02 -16.65 8.37
N SER A 333 -27.37 -17.70 8.87
CA SER A 333 -27.15 -17.91 10.29
C SER A 333 -26.04 -17.01 10.86
N VAL A 334 -25.20 -16.42 10.00
CA VAL A 334 -24.08 -15.57 10.39
C VAL A 334 -24.53 -14.12 10.45
N GLY A 335 -24.29 -13.47 11.58
CA GLY A 335 -24.59 -12.05 11.79
C GLY A 335 -23.54 -11.12 11.22
N ASP A 336 -23.69 -9.84 11.57
CA ASP A 336 -22.88 -8.73 11.05
C ASP A 336 -21.37 -8.92 11.27
N ASP A 337 -20.57 -8.36 10.38
CA ASP A 337 -19.12 -8.26 10.50
C ASP A 337 -18.69 -7.34 11.65
N PRO A 338 -17.41 -7.29 12.06
CA PRO A 338 -16.96 -6.51 13.21
C PRO A 338 -17.28 -5.01 13.16
N GLU A 339 -17.28 -4.38 11.98
CA GLU A 339 -17.57 -2.95 11.85
C GLU A 339 -19.07 -2.64 11.94
N ALA A 340 -19.91 -3.55 11.46
CA ALA A 340 -21.38 -3.43 11.52
C ALA A 340 -21.97 -3.97 12.83
N ALA A 341 -21.23 -4.79 13.56
CA ALA A 341 -21.67 -5.43 14.79
C ALA A 341 -21.99 -4.40 15.90
N SER A 342 -22.95 -4.75 16.78
CA SER A 342 -23.34 -3.86 17.85
C SER A 342 -22.18 -3.54 18.81
N ILE A 343 -22.18 -2.33 19.37
CA ILE A 343 -21.15 -1.87 20.31
C ILE A 343 -20.96 -2.83 21.50
N GLY A 344 -22.00 -3.57 21.91
CA GLY A 344 -21.92 -4.58 22.98
C GLY A 344 -21.07 -5.79 22.63
N GLN A 345 -20.83 -6.06 21.34
CA GLN A 345 -19.97 -7.17 20.88
C GLN A 345 -18.47 -6.82 20.93
N GLN A 346 -18.14 -5.57 21.19
CA GLN A 346 -16.76 -5.12 21.47
C GLN A 346 -15.74 -5.54 20.41
N GLY A 347 -16.08 -5.35 19.12
CA GLY A 347 -15.24 -5.65 17.97
C GLY A 347 -15.17 -7.13 17.58
N LEU A 348 -16.06 -7.96 18.12
CA LEU A 348 -16.32 -9.32 17.63
C LEU A 348 -17.52 -9.27 16.69
N GLY A 349 -17.37 -9.75 15.48
CA GLY A 349 -18.43 -9.90 14.49
C GLY A 349 -18.82 -11.34 14.25
N TRP A 350 -19.57 -11.56 13.17
CA TRP A 350 -20.00 -12.87 12.68
C TRP A 350 -20.60 -13.79 13.75
N ALA A 351 -21.45 -13.22 14.60
CA ALA A 351 -22.19 -13.99 15.58
C ALA A 351 -23.06 -15.05 14.87
N ASN A 352 -22.82 -16.32 15.16
CA ASN A 352 -23.46 -17.41 14.47
C ASN A 352 -24.61 -17.99 15.31
N SER A 353 -25.81 -18.07 14.71
CA SER A 353 -27.01 -18.62 15.31
C SER A 353 -27.26 -20.11 15.00
N PHE A 354 -26.42 -20.73 14.16
CA PHE A 354 -26.54 -22.16 13.83
C PHE A 354 -25.96 -23.02 14.95
N GLY A 355 -26.75 -23.95 15.47
CA GLY A 355 -26.35 -24.85 16.54
C GLY A 355 -25.80 -24.12 17.76
N THR A 356 -24.54 -24.40 18.12
CA THR A 356 -23.83 -23.70 19.21
C THR A 356 -23.13 -22.40 18.75
N GLY A 357 -23.10 -22.15 17.45
CA GLY A 357 -22.43 -21.01 16.83
C GLY A 357 -20.90 -21.11 16.79
N LYS A 358 -20.30 -22.21 17.24
CA LYS A 358 -18.86 -22.41 17.39
C LYS A 358 -18.49 -23.89 17.32
N GLY A 359 -17.19 -24.20 17.26
CA GLY A 359 -16.71 -25.57 17.18
C GLY A 359 -17.26 -26.26 15.93
N ALA A 360 -17.92 -27.43 16.10
CA ALA A 360 -18.52 -28.19 15.01
C ALA A 360 -19.62 -27.42 14.25
N ASP A 361 -20.22 -26.41 14.85
CA ASP A 361 -21.26 -25.59 14.25
C ASP A 361 -20.71 -24.25 13.68
N ALA A 362 -19.37 -24.08 13.62
CA ALA A 362 -18.76 -22.86 13.09
C ALA A 362 -19.04 -22.66 11.61
N ILE A 363 -19.25 -21.40 11.21
CA ILE A 363 -19.40 -20.99 9.82
C ILE A 363 -18.37 -19.87 9.57
N THR A 364 -17.45 -20.08 8.61
CA THR A 364 -16.43 -19.12 8.18
C THR A 364 -16.57 -18.84 6.69
N SER A 365 -16.88 -19.88 5.91
CA SER A 365 -17.19 -19.83 4.47
C SER A 365 -18.36 -20.77 4.19
N GLY A 366 -18.72 -20.93 2.93
CA GLY A 366 -19.70 -21.93 2.54
C GLY A 366 -19.18 -23.37 2.49
N LEU A 367 -17.86 -23.55 2.57
CA LEU A 367 -17.20 -24.85 2.41
C LEU A 367 -17.12 -25.60 3.75
N GLU A 368 -17.25 -26.91 3.71
CA GLU A 368 -17.14 -27.78 4.89
C GLU A 368 -16.33 -29.03 4.54
N GLY A 369 -15.12 -29.16 5.07
CA GLY A 369 -14.29 -30.32 4.76
C GLY A 369 -12.91 -30.31 5.39
N ILE A 370 -12.26 -31.45 5.32
CA ILE A 370 -10.91 -31.69 5.85
C ILE A 370 -10.10 -32.30 4.71
N TRP A 371 -8.91 -31.71 4.43
CA TRP A 371 -8.07 -32.14 3.32
C TRP A 371 -7.28 -33.39 3.60
N THR A 372 -6.71 -33.53 4.81
CA THR A 372 -5.70 -34.52 5.16
C THR A 372 -6.13 -35.38 6.33
N ASN A 373 -5.51 -36.55 6.46
CA ASN A 373 -5.73 -37.46 7.60
C ASN A 373 -4.95 -37.02 8.85
N THR A 374 -4.06 -36.05 8.73
CA THR A 374 -3.17 -35.50 9.78
C THR A 374 -3.28 -33.96 9.88
N PRO A 375 -4.47 -33.38 10.11
CA PRO A 375 -4.75 -31.96 9.94
C PRO A 375 -4.00 -30.99 10.88
N ILE A 376 -3.24 -31.51 11.85
CA ILE A 376 -2.37 -30.75 12.75
C ILE A 376 -0.92 -31.25 12.76
N THR A 377 -0.50 -31.92 11.68
CA THR A 377 0.87 -32.44 11.52
C THR A 377 1.37 -32.20 10.12
N TRP A 378 2.58 -31.69 9.98
CA TRP A 378 3.24 -31.55 8.68
C TRP A 378 3.63 -32.90 8.11
N ASP A 379 3.13 -33.20 6.93
CA ASP A 379 3.51 -34.36 6.12
C ASP A 379 3.13 -34.16 4.65
N ASN A 380 3.24 -35.19 3.83
CA ASN A 380 2.94 -35.14 2.40
C ASN A 380 1.52 -35.63 2.05
N SER A 381 0.65 -35.82 3.04
CA SER A 381 -0.66 -36.44 2.86
C SER A 381 -1.61 -35.65 1.97
N PHE A 382 -1.41 -34.34 1.81
CA PHE A 382 -2.18 -33.53 0.87
C PHE A 382 -2.04 -34.07 -0.56
N PHE A 383 -0.82 -34.32 -1.04
CA PHE A 383 -0.58 -34.84 -2.38
C PHE A 383 -0.95 -36.33 -2.49
N ASP A 384 -0.73 -37.14 -1.45
CA ASP A 384 -1.19 -38.51 -1.39
C ASP A 384 -2.70 -38.60 -1.64
N ILE A 385 -3.48 -37.73 -1.02
CA ILE A 385 -4.92 -37.67 -1.15
C ILE A 385 -5.34 -37.06 -2.49
N LEU A 386 -4.72 -35.96 -2.91
CA LEU A 386 -5.03 -35.28 -4.18
C LEU A 386 -4.88 -36.23 -5.38
N PHE A 387 -3.84 -37.06 -5.41
CA PHE A 387 -3.57 -38.00 -6.48
C PHE A 387 -4.12 -39.40 -6.25
N GLY A 388 -4.42 -39.79 -5.00
CA GLY A 388 -4.84 -41.12 -4.60
C GLY A 388 -6.30 -41.42 -4.93
N TYR A 389 -7.14 -40.44 -5.21
CA TYR A 389 -8.56 -40.63 -5.47
C TYR A 389 -8.99 -40.03 -6.80
N GLU A 390 -10.06 -40.57 -7.37
CA GLU A 390 -10.89 -39.88 -8.36
C GLU A 390 -11.97 -39.09 -7.63
N TRP A 391 -12.30 -37.91 -8.15
CA TRP A 391 -13.12 -36.89 -7.48
C TRP A 391 -14.49 -36.73 -8.14
N GLU A 392 -15.51 -36.55 -7.32
CA GLU A 392 -16.87 -36.19 -7.75
C GLU A 392 -17.33 -34.92 -7.02
N LEU A 393 -18.07 -34.07 -7.75
CA LEU A 393 -18.64 -32.84 -7.21
C LEU A 393 -19.79 -33.17 -6.23
N PHE A 394 -19.86 -32.38 -5.14
CA PHE A 394 -20.97 -32.40 -4.21
C PHE A 394 -21.15 -31.05 -3.55
N GLU A 395 -22.25 -30.80 -2.87
CA GLU A 395 -22.51 -29.58 -2.13
C GLU A 395 -22.27 -29.79 -0.64
N SER A 396 -21.66 -28.74 -0.01
CA SER A 396 -21.51 -28.66 1.45
C SER A 396 -22.87 -28.54 2.15
N PRO A 397 -22.95 -28.62 3.47
CA PRO A 397 -24.18 -28.30 4.22
C PRO A 397 -24.70 -26.88 3.99
N ALA A 398 -23.80 -25.94 3.63
CA ALA A 398 -24.14 -24.56 3.28
C ALA A 398 -24.49 -24.36 1.81
N GLY A 399 -24.40 -25.39 0.96
CA GLY A 399 -24.71 -25.34 -0.45
C GLY A 399 -23.56 -24.95 -1.37
N ALA A 400 -22.31 -24.85 -0.86
CA ALA A 400 -21.14 -24.54 -1.68
C ALA A 400 -20.61 -25.78 -2.42
N HIS A 401 -20.11 -25.57 -3.65
CA HIS A 401 -19.49 -26.62 -4.46
C HIS A 401 -18.13 -27.04 -3.90
N GLN A 402 -17.96 -28.34 -3.69
CA GLN A 402 -16.69 -28.94 -3.27
C GLN A 402 -16.60 -30.38 -3.79
N TRP A 403 -15.46 -31.05 -3.58
CA TRP A 403 -15.18 -32.34 -4.18
C TRP A 403 -14.87 -33.40 -3.12
N ARG A 404 -15.40 -34.60 -3.30
CA ARG A 404 -15.13 -35.78 -2.46
C ARG A 404 -14.65 -36.96 -3.31
N PRO A 405 -13.95 -37.94 -2.70
CA PRO A 405 -13.61 -39.18 -3.40
C PRO A 405 -14.86 -39.88 -3.98
N LYS A 406 -14.74 -40.28 -5.26
CA LYS A 406 -15.80 -40.92 -6.00
C LYS A 406 -16.20 -42.27 -5.40
N ASP A 407 -17.46 -42.61 -5.56
CA ASP A 407 -18.02 -43.93 -5.14
C ASP A 407 -17.86 -44.25 -3.65
N GLY A 408 -17.73 -43.21 -2.79
CA GLY A 408 -17.54 -43.35 -1.35
C GLY A 408 -16.15 -43.81 -0.91
N ALA A 409 -15.16 -43.74 -1.82
CA ALA A 409 -13.78 -44.02 -1.45
C ALA A 409 -13.31 -43.04 -0.37
N GLY A 410 -12.33 -43.45 0.43
CA GLY A 410 -11.78 -42.60 1.51
C GLY A 410 -12.73 -42.37 2.69
N ALA A 411 -13.89 -43.02 2.74
CA ALA A 411 -14.79 -42.88 3.89
C ALA A 411 -14.11 -43.31 5.19
N GLY A 412 -14.22 -42.49 6.21
CA GLY A 412 -13.64 -42.76 7.53
C GLY A 412 -12.13 -42.61 7.63
N THR A 413 -11.45 -41.94 6.68
CA THR A 413 -9.99 -41.80 6.67
C THR A 413 -9.49 -40.49 7.31
N VAL A 414 -10.34 -39.46 7.41
CA VAL A 414 -9.96 -38.20 8.08
C VAL A 414 -10.71 -38.03 9.40
N PRO A 415 -10.05 -37.51 10.47
CA PRO A 415 -10.67 -37.36 11.78
C PRO A 415 -11.70 -36.23 11.81
N ASP A 416 -12.72 -36.36 12.67
CA ASP A 416 -13.58 -35.22 13.02
C ASP A 416 -12.86 -34.26 13.95
N ALA A 417 -13.12 -32.96 13.77
CA ALA A 417 -12.42 -31.92 14.52
C ALA A 417 -12.78 -31.83 16.01
N HIS A 418 -14.00 -32.27 16.39
CA HIS A 418 -14.56 -32.11 17.72
C HIS A 418 -15.09 -33.39 18.35
N ASP A 419 -15.17 -34.48 17.61
CA ASP A 419 -15.68 -35.77 18.07
C ASP A 419 -14.74 -36.92 17.69
N PRO A 420 -13.88 -37.42 18.59
CA PRO A 420 -12.90 -38.45 18.28
C PRO A 420 -13.51 -39.79 17.86
N ALA A 421 -14.84 -39.98 18.05
CA ALA A 421 -15.55 -41.19 17.62
C ALA A 421 -16.01 -41.09 16.15
N LYS A 422 -15.92 -39.97 15.52
CA LYS A 422 -16.33 -39.72 14.15
C LYS A 422 -15.14 -39.58 13.20
N SER A 423 -15.37 -39.93 11.95
CA SER A 423 -14.43 -39.74 10.85
C SER A 423 -15.18 -39.50 9.54
N HIS A 424 -14.51 -38.86 8.59
CA HIS A 424 -15.10 -38.42 7.32
C HIS A 424 -14.26 -38.91 6.13
N ALA A 425 -14.76 -38.69 4.92
CA ALA A 425 -13.94 -38.71 3.71
C ALA A 425 -13.18 -37.39 3.58
N PRO A 426 -11.99 -37.39 2.96
CA PRO A 426 -11.31 -36.14 2.67
C PRO A 426 -12.09 -35.31 1.63
N THR A 427 -11.85 -33.99 1.64
CA THR A 427 -12.50 -33.04 0.75
C THR A 427 -11.46 -32.19 0.03
N MET A 428 -11.68 -31.93 -1.28
CA MET A 428 -10.90 -30.99 -2.05
C MET A 428 -11.79 -29.84 -2.54
N LEU A 429 -11.20 -28.68 -2.73
CA LEU A 429 -11.84 -27.53 -3.34
C LEU A 429 -11.59 -27.55 -4.86
N THR A 430 -12.35 -26.77 -5.63
CA THR A 430 -12.09 -26.63 -7.06
C THR A 430 -10.69 -26.08 -7.31
N THR A 431 -10.24 -25.16 -6.46
CA THR A 431 -8.89 -24.60 -6.49
C THR A 431 -7.79 -25.62 -6.15
N ASP A 432 -8.04 -26.59 -5.27
CA ASP A 432 -7.11 -27.69 -5.02
C ASP A 432 -6.94 -28.59 -6.24
N LEU A 433 -8.03 -28.90 -6.92
CA LEU A 433 -8.00 -29.72 -8.12
C LEU A 433 -7.27 -29.02 -9.28
N SER A 434 -7.13 -27.72 -9.25
CA SER A 434 -6.26 -26.99 -10.19
C SER A 434 -4.81 -27.48 -10.14
N LEU A 435 -4.31 -27.86 -8.94
CA LEU A 435 -2.96 -28.39 -8.76
C LEU A 435 -2.75 -29.75 -9.42
N ARG A 436 -3.84 -30.49 -9.70
CA ARG A 436 -3.82 -31.76 -10.41
C ARG A 436 -4.09 -31.62 -11.89
N PHE A 437 -4.94 -30.68 -12.33
CA PHE A 437 -5.45 -30.63 -13.70
C PHE A 437 -4.83 -29.56 -14.58
N ASP A 438 -4.26 -28.47 -14.03
CA ASP A 438 -3.47 -27.51 -14.81
C ASP A 438 -2.09 -28.14 -15.10
N PRO A 439 -1.66 -28.21 -16.37
CA PRO A 439 -0.44 -28.96 -16.72
C PRO A 439 0.85 -28.44 -16.08
N ALA A 440 0.95 -27.13 -15.83
CA ALA A 440 2.12 -26.54 -15.18
C ALA A 440 2.12 -26.84 -13.67
N TYR A 441 0.96 -26.68 -13.03
CA TYR A 441 0.81 -27.01 -11.61
C TYR A 441 0.92 -28.52 -11.35
N GLU A 442 0.37 -29.36 -12.23
CA GLU A 442 0.50 -30.82 -12.10
C GLU A 442 1.98 -31.28 -12.10
N GLN A 443 2.79 -30.72 -12.98
CA GLN A 443 4.21 -31.05 -13.03
C GLN A 443 4.92 -30.73 -11.70
N ILE A 444 4.64 -29.57 -11.11
CA ILE A 444 5.19 -29.13 -9.83
C ILE A 444 4.65 -30.03 -8.69
N SER A 445 3.34 -30.24 -8.65
CA SER A 445 2.67 -31.04 -7.63
C SER A 445 3.16 -32.48 -7.60
N ARG A 446 3.40 -33.10 -8.78
CA ARG A 446 3.96 -34.47 -8.85
C ARG A 446 5.40 -34.52 -8.36
N ARG A 447 6.21 -33.52 -8.70
CA ARG A 447 7.57 -33.43 -8.17
C ARG A 447 7.56 -33.32 -6.63
N PHE A 448 6.68 -32.50 -6.06
CA PHE A 448 6.55 -32.34 -4.61
C PHE A 448 5.99 -33.61 -3.94
N HIS A 449 5.10 -34.33 -4.63
CA HIS A 449 4.61 -35.63 -4.17
C HIS A 449 5.75 -36.67 -4.10
N GLU A 450 6.61 -36.71 -5.12
CA GLU A 450 7.75 -37.64 -5.22
C GLU A 450 8.93 -37.25 -4.31
N ASP A 451 9.10 -35.93 -4.03
CA ASP A 451 10.18 -35.40 -3.20
C ASP A 451 9.63 -34.47 -2.10
N PRO A 452 9.22 -35.04 -0.93
CA PRO A 452 8.73 -34.26 0.20
C PRO A 452 9.73 -33.25 0.77
N ALA A 453 11.05 -33.47 0.57
CA ALA A 453 12.05 -32.50 1.03
C ALA A 453 12.07 -31.25 0.15
N ALA A 454 11.95 -31.41 -1.17
CA ALA A 454 11.78 -30.28 -2.09
C ALA A 454 10.50 -29.51 -1.82
N PHE A 455 9.39 -30.20 -1.47
CA PHE A 455 8.15 -29.55 -1.05
C PHE A 455 8.33 -28.71 0.23
N ALA A 456 8.97 -29.27 1.23
CA ALA A 456 9.22 -28.58 2.50
C ALA A 456 10.08 -27.31 2.30
N ASP A 457 11.18 -27.40 1.52
CA ASP A 457 12.02 -26.22 1.22
C ASP A 457 11.27 -25.16 0.43
N ALA A 458 10.52 -25.56 -0.60
CA ALA A 458 9.71 -24.62 -1.39
C ALA A 458 8.63 -23.92 -0.55
N PHE A 459 7.92 -24.66 0.32
CA PHE A 459 6.92 -24.06 1.21
C PHE A 459 7.57 -23.15 2.25
N ALA A 460 8.69 -23.51 2.85
CA ALA A 460 9.41 -22.69 3.82
C ALA A 460 9.83 -21.34 3.22
N ARG A 461 10.40 -21.35 2.01
CA ARG A 461 10.82 -20.14 1.30
C ARG A 461 9.64 -19.29 0.82
N ALA A 462 8.61 -19.92 0.28
CA ALA A 462 7.40 -19.22 -0.17
C ALA A 462 6.62 -18.61 1.00
N TRP A 463 6.49 -19.29 2.13
CA TRP A 463 5.92 -18.75 3.36
C TRP A 463 6.71 -17.56 3.90
N PHE A 464 8.03 -17.65 3.92
CA PHE A 464 8.89 -16.54 4.33
C PHE A 464 8.74 -15.34 3.39
N LYS A 465 8.71 -15.55 2.07
CA LYS A 465 8.46 -14.50 1.09
C LYS A 465 7.07 -13.88 1.29
N LEU A 466 6.02 -14.69 1.42
CA LEU A 466 4.66 -14.22 1.67
C LEU A 466 4.60 -13.24 2.84
N THR A 467 5.27 -13.56 3.93
CA THR A 467 5.18 -12.84 5.20
C THR A 467 6.20 -11.71 5.39
N HIS A 468 7.21 -11.56 4.50
CA HIS A 468 8.31 -10.60 4.67
C HIS A 468 8.55 -9.68 3.47
N ARG A 469 7.93 -9.94 2.29
CA ARG A 469 8.23 -9.18 1.05
C ARG A 469 7.87 -7.69 1.11
N ASP A 470 7.05 -7.26 2.05
CA ASP A 470 6.65 -5.87 2.30
C ASP A 470 7.53 -5.15 3.34
N MET A 471 8.54 -5.83 3.88
CA MET A 471 9.44 -5.28 4.90
C MET A 471 10.66 -4.54 4.34
N GLY A 472 10.94 -4.67 3.05
CA GLY A 472 12.13 -4.13 2.40
C GLY A 472 13.40 -4.98 2.64
N PRO A 473 14.60 -4.39 2.62
CA PRO A 473 15.86 -5.12 2.70
C PRO A 473 16.09 -5.75 4.09
N VAL A 474 16.91 -6.81 4.12
CA VAL A 474 17.25 -7.58 5.34
C VAL A 474 17.79 -6.69 6.47
N ALA A 475 18.42 -5.55 6.15
CA ALA A 475 18.90 -4.58 7.16
C ALA A 475 17.80 -4.06 8.10
N ARG A 476 16.54 -4.21 7.72
CA ARG A 476 15.37 -3.84 8.54
C ARG A 476 14.86 -4.95 9.44
N TYR A 477 15.34 -6.19 9.26
CA TYR A 477 14.85 -7.34 10.00
C TYR A 477 15.50 -7.43 11.36
N LEU A 478 14.70 -7.73 12.38
CA LEU A 478 15.12 -7.77 13.77
C LEU A 478 14.97 -9.18 14.35
N GLY A 479 15.82 -9.48 15.33
CA GLY A 479 15.74 -10.71 16.11
C GLY A 479 16.71 -11.81 15.69
N PRO A 480 16.82 -12.85 16.51
CA PRO A 480 17.83 -13.90 16.34
C PRO A 480 17.48 -14.97 15.29
N GLU A 481 16.26 -14.98 14.78
CA GLU A 481 15.77 -15.96 13.79
C GLU A 481 15.77 -15.42 12.36
N VAL A 482 16.38 -14.24 12.13
CA VAL A 482 16.59 -13.71 10.77
C VAL A 482 17.51 -14.66 10.01
N PRO A 483 17.09 -15.17 8.82
CA PRO A 483 17.91 -16.07 8.04
C PRO A 483 19.25 -15.45 7.64
N SER A 484 20.30 -16.24 7.65
CA SER A 484 21.63 -15.81 7.18
C SER A 484 21.72 -15.74 5.64
N GLU A 485 20.86 -16.46 4.94
CA GLU A 485 20.71 -16.41 3.49
C GLU A 485 19.88 -15.19 3.12
N THR A 486 20.38 -14.34 2.22
CA THR A 486 19.63 -13.26 1.63
C THR A 486 19.05 -13.69 0.29
N LEU A 487 17.75 -13.61 0.13
CA LEU A 487 17.03 -14.02 -1.08
C LEU A 487 17.01 -12.88 -2.11
N LEU A 488 16.96 -13.23 -3.40
CA LEU A 488 17.08 -12.27 -4.51
C LEU A 488 15.99 -11.18 -4.46
N TRP A 489 14.75 -11.56 -4.11
CA TRP A 489 13.61 -10.62 -3.99
C TRP A 489 13.75 -9.60 -2.84
N GLN A 490 14.73 -9.76 -1.94
CA GLN A 490 15.05 -8.81 -0.87
C GLN A 490 15.97 -7.68 -1.33
N ASP A 491 16.23 -7.57 -2.65
CA ASP A 491 17.09 -6.55 -3.25
C ASP A 491 18.48 -6.46 -2.58
N PRO A 492 19.25 -7.58 -2.55
CA PRO A 492 20.51 -7.66 -1.79
C PRO A 492 21.52 -6.61 -2.21
N LEU A 493 22.26 -6.12 -1.23
CA LEU A 493 23.33 -5.15 -1.40
C LEU A 493 24.65 -5.71 -0.87
N PRO A 494 25.80 -5.41 -1.52
CA PRO A 494 27.09 -5.77 -0.96
C PRO A 494 27.37 -4.99 0.33
N ALA A 495 28.18 -5.57 1.22
CA ALA A 495 28.64 -4.84 2.42
C ALA A 495 29.65 -3.73 2.04
N VAL A 496 29.65 -2.63 2.80
CA VAL A 496 30.72 -1.63 2.71
C VAL A 496 32.03 -2.24 3.23
N THR A 497 33.04 -2.37 2.36
CA THR A 497 34.33 -2.98 2.68
C THR A 497 35.52 -2.04 2.53
N HIS A 498 35.26 -0.74 2.37
CA HIS A 498 36.26 0.29 2.13
C HIS A 498 36.08 1.49 3.10
N GLU A 499 37.10 2.31 3.20
CA GLU A 499 36.99 3.58 3.93
C GLU A 499 36.10 4.55 3.16
N LEU A 500 35.17 5.19 3.85
CA LEU A 500 34.26 6.16 3.27
C LEU A 500 34.94 7.52 3.04
N VAL A 501 34.40 8.27 2.07
CA VAL A 501 34.84 9.65 1.78
C VAL A 501 34.57 10.59 2.96
N ASN A 502 35.47 11.51 3.23
CA ASN A 502 35.32 12.56 4.23
C ASN A 502 34.87 13.89 3.62
N ALA A 503 34.61 14.89 4.43
CA ALA A 503 34.12 16.20 3.98
C ALA A 503 35.03 16.88 2.92
N GLY A 504 36.34 16.72 3.00
CA GLY A 504 37.28 17.24 2.01
C GLY A 504 37.17 16.52 0.66
N ASP A 505 36.98 15.21 0.70
CA ASP A 505 36.74 14.39 -0.50
C ASP A 505 35.39 14.75 -1.15
N VAL A 506 34.35 14.93 -0.33
CA VAL A 506 33.02 15.36 -0.78
C VAL A 506 33.08 16.69 -1.53
N ALA A 507 33.78 17.68 -0.95
CA ALA A 507 33.96 19.00 -1.60
C ALA A 507 34.70 18.87 -2.94
N ALA A 508 35.78 18.07 -3.00
CA ALA A 508 36.55 17.86 -4.23
C ALA A 508 35.73 17.12 -5.30
N LEU A 509 34.91 16.15 -4.92
CA LEU A 509 34.02 15.43 -5.84
C LEU A 509 32.90 16.33 -6.38
N LYS A 510 32.29 17.20 -5.53
CA LYS A 510 31.32 18.21 -5.99
C LYS A 510 31.95 19.14 -7.03
N GLU A 511 33.19 19.60 -6.82
CA GLU A 511 33.92 20.43 -7.76
C GLU A 511 34.18 19.73 -9.11
N GLN A 512 34.59 18.46 -9.07
CA GLN A 512 34.79 17.66 -10.29
C GLN A 512 33.47 17.43 -11.05
N VAL A 513 32.38 17.13 -10.36
CA VAL A 513 31.05 16.96 -10.96
C VAL A 513 30.61 18.26 -11.66
N LEU A 514 30.69 19.40 -10.98
CA LEU A 514 30.31 20.70 -11.56
C LEU A 514 31.24 21.10 -12.70
N GLY A 515 32.53 20.72 -12.64
CA GLY A 515 33.53 20.94 -13.69
C GLY A 515 33.38 20.00 -14.89
N SER A 516 32.54 18.99 -14.85
CA SER A 516 32.35 18.01 -15.94
C SER A 516 31.63 18.56 -17.17
N GLY A 517 30.99 19.72 -17.06
CA GLY A 517 30.21 20.34 -18.13
C GLY A 517 28.78 19.80 -18.25
N LEU A 518 28.35 18.87 -17.40
CA LEU A 518 26.96 18.44 -17.35
C LEU A 518 26.07 19.56 -16.78
N PRO A 519 24.91 19.85 -17.40
CA PRO A 519 24.01 20.89 -16.92
C PRO A 519 23.32 20.45 -15.62
N VAL A 520 22.94 21.45 -14.79
CA VAL A 520 22.20 21.27 -13.54
C VAL A 520 20.98 20.35 -13.73
N SER A 521 20.19 20.60 -14.79
CA SER A 521 18.99 19.82 -15.09
C SER A 521 19.25 18.30 -15.21
N ARG A 522 20.38 17.92 -15.83
CA ARG A 522 20.75 16.50 -16.03
C ARG A 522 21.22 15.83 -14.75
N LEU A 523 22.04 16.52 -13.98
CA LEU A 523 22.50 16.00 -12.69
C LEU A 523 21.33 15.80 -11.72
N VAL A 524 20.41 16.78 -11.67
CA VAL A 524 19.20 16.71 -10.86
C VAL A 524 18.27 15.58 -11.34
N SER A 525 18.02 15.48 -12.66
CA SER A 525 17.13 14.44 -13.22
C SER A 525 17.64 13.02 -12.92
N VAL A 526 18.95 12.76 -13.04
CA VAL A 526 19.52 11.43 -12.81
C VAL A 526 19.52 11.08 -11.32
N ALA A 527 19.85 12.02 -10.43
CA ALA A 527 19.76 11.79 -8.99
C ALA A 527 18.30 11.53 -8.55
N TRP A 528 17.35 12.31 -9.07
CA TRP A 528 15.92 12.08 -8.85
C TRP A 528 15.50 10.70 -9.36
N ALA A 529 15.83 10.34 -10.60
CA ALA A 529 15.51 9.05 -11.22
C ALA A 529 16.04 7.85 -10.40
N SER A 530 17.22 8.00 -9.81
CA SER A 530 17.83 6.98 -8.96
C SER A 530 17.03 6.81 -7.65
N ALA A 531 16.79 7.91 -6.94
CA ALA A 531 16.18 7.89 -5.61
C ALA A 531 14.66 7.68 -5.66
N SER A 532 13.97 8.28 -6.63
CA SER A 532 12.51 8.27 -6.71
C SER A 532 11.90 6.94 -7.16
N SER A 533 12.70 5.91 -7.46
CA SER A 533 12.19 4.53 -7.59
C SER A 533 11.72 3.94 -6.26
N PHE A 534 12.09 4.53 -5.13
CA PHE A 534 11.66 4.10 -3.81
C PHE A 534 10.15 4.08 -3.65
N ARG A 535 9.66 3.06 -2.93
CA ARG A 535 8.27 2.94 -2.49
C ARG A 535 8.21 2.78 -0.97
N GLY A 536 7.56 3.72 -0.30
CA GLY A 536 7.34 3.69 1.15
C GLY A 536 6.42 2.56 1.60
N SER A 537 5.63 1.98 0.68
CA SER A 537 4.71 0.88 0.94
C SER A 537 5.42 -0.43 1.26
N ASP A 538 6.42 -0.83 0.47
CA ASP A 538 7.18 -2.07 0.65
C ASP A 538 8.70 -1.86 0.85
N LYS A 539 9.15 -0.61 0.93
CA LYS A 539 10.54 -0.23 1.20
C LYS A 539 11.53 -0.68 0.11
N ARG A 540 11.05 -0.89 -1.11
CA ARG A 540 11.86 -1.27 -2.27
C ARG A 540 12.25 -0.05 -3.11
N GLY A 541 13.30 -0.21 -3.93
CA GLY A 541 13.83 0.86 -4.76
C GLY A 541 14.75 1.81 -4.00
N GLY A 542 14.99 3.01 -4.56
CA GLY A 542 15.87 4.01 -4.00
C GLY A 542 17.24 4.10 -4.69
N ALA A 543 18.08 4.99 -4.19
CA ALA A 543 19.39 5.30 -4.79
C ALA A 543 20.47 4.27 -4.48
N ASN A 544 20.34 3.56 -3.35
CA ASN A 544 21.32 2.57 -2.91
C ASN A 544 21.37 1.38 -3.86
N GLY A 545 22.55 0.90 -4.18
CA GLY A 545 22.76 -0.11 -5.20
C GLY A 545 23.05 0.45 -6.61
N ALA A 546 22.82 1.74 -6.85
CA ALA A 546 22.93 2.37 -8.18
C ALA A 546 22.25 1.53 -9.28
N ARG A 547 21.09 0.92 -8.98
CA ARG A 547 20.38 0.04 -9.91
C ARG A 547 19.90 0.76 -11.15
N ILE A 548 19.86 2.11 -11.14
CA ILE A 548 19.58 2.93 -12.30
C ILE A 548 20.51 2.63 -13.50
N ARG A 549 21.71 2.05 -13.28
CA ARG A 549 22.63 1.63 -14.35
C ARG A 549 22.38 0.20 -14.83
N LEU A 550 21.53 -0.58 -14.13
CA LEU A 550 21.24 -1.99 -14.36
C LEU A 550 19.88 -2.18 -15.02
N GLN A 551 19.68 -3.35 -15.64
CA GLN A 551 18.37 -3.75 -16.08
C GLN A 551 17.49 -4.14 -14.88
N PRO A 552 16.18 -3.79 -14.90
CA PRO A 552 15.46 -3.14 -16.00
C PRO A 552 15.51 -1.60 -15.95
N GLN A 553 15.93 -0.97 -14.85
CA GLN A 553 15.81 0.47 -14.60
C GLN A 553 16.55 1.34 -15.61
N SER A 554 17.69 0.87 -16.16
CA SER A 554 18.46 1.62 -17.16
C SER A 554 17.74 1.79 -18.49
N SER A 555 16.73 0.97 -18.78
CA SER A 555 15.94 1.02 -20.00
C SER A 555 14.56 1.66 -19.85
N TRP A 556 14.16 2.08 -18.65
CA TRP A 556 12.86 2.72 -18.42
C TRP A 556 12.75 4.03 -19.23
N GLU A 557 11.64 4.19 -19.97
CA GLU A 557 11.40 5.38 -20.80
C GLU A 557 11.47 6.68 -19.98
N VAL A 558 10.95 6.67 -18.76
CA VAL A 558 10.95 7.80 -17.82
C VAL A 558 12.35 8.32 -17.48
N ASN A 559 13.39 7.52 -17.66
CA ASN A 559 14.78 7.86 -17.31
C ASN A 559 15.59 8.44 -18.48
N ASP A 560 14.99 8.62 -19.67
CA ASP A 560 15.69 9.09 -20.87
C ASP A 560 16.99 8.29 -21.12
N PRO A 561 16.94 7.01 -21.54
CA PRO A 561 18.08 6.07 -21.51
C PRO A 561 19.37 6.57 -22.16
N ASP A 562 19.31 7.29 -23.27
CA ASP A 562 20.49 7.82 -23.98
C ASP A 562 21.19 8.93 -23.14
N GLU A 563 20.40 9.81 -22.55
CA GLU A 563 20.91 10.88 -21.69
C GLU A 563 21.42 10.29 -20.36
N LEU A 564 20.69 9.35 -19.77
CA LEU A 564 21.12 8.61 -18.60
C LEU A 564 22.49 7.98 -18.82
N ALA A 565 22.67 7.27 -19.93
CA ALA A 565 23.94 6.64 -20.27
C ALA A 565 25.08 7.66 -20.40
N THR A 566 24.80 8.86 -20.88
CA THR A 566 25.79 9.95 -20.99
C THR A 566 26.20 10.47 -19.61
N VAL A 567 25.24 10.72 -18.73
CA VAL A 567 25.51 11.18 -17.34
C VAL A 567 26.26 10.10 -16.55
N LEU A 568 25.80 8.86 -16.61
CA LEU A 568 26.42 7.74 -15.90
C LEU A 568 27.87 7.50 -16.35
N ARG A 569 28.15 7.59 -17.66
CA ARG A 569 29.53 7.47 -18.19
C ARG A 569 30.45 8.54 -17.60
N THR A 570 29.98 9.77 -17.50
CA THR A 570 30.75 10.88 -16.93
C THR A 570 31.00 10.68 -15.43
N LEU A 571 29.96 10.29 -14.68
CA LEU A 571 30.09 10.04 -13.25
C LEU A 571 30.98 8.83 -12.96
N THR A 572 30.87 7.75 -13.75
CA THR A 572 31.76 6.57 -13.64
C THR A 572 33.23 6.99 -13.87
N GLY A 573 33.51 7.85 -14.85
CA GLY A 573 34.86 8.36 -15.09
C GLY A 573 35.41 9.15 -13.89
N ILE A 574 34.57 9.96 -13.23
CA ILE A 574 34.95 10.69 -12.00
C ILE A 574 35.17 9.69 -10.84
N GLN A 575 34.30 8.71 -10.65
CA GLN A 575 34.44 7.65 -9.65
C GLN A 575 35.75 6.89 -9.81
N GLU A 576 36.03 6.40 -11.02
CA GLU A 576 37.25 5.63 -11.33
C GLU A 576 38.50 6.48 -11.10
N GLY A 577 38.49 7.74 -11.54
CA GLY A 577 39.56 8.70 -11.34
C GLY A 577 39.86 8.94 -9.86
N PHE A 578 38.82 9.23 -9.07
CA PHE A 578 38.94 9.40 -7.62
C PHE A 578 39.45 8.12 -6.95
N ASN A 579 38.77 6.99 -7.18
CA ASN A 579 39.09 5.71 -6.53
C ASN A 579 40.51 5.24 -6.84
N SER A 580 41.02 5.48 -8.08
CA SER A 580 42.37 5.14 -8.49
C SER A 580 43.46 6.00 -7.83
N ALA A 581 43.14 7.25 -7.51
CA ALA A 581 44.06 8.17 -6.87
C ALA A 581 44.23 7.94 -5.35
N GLN A 582 43.34 7.14 -4.73
CA GLN A 582 43.35 6.88 -3.28
C GLN A 582 44.34 5.75 -2.93
N GLY A 583 45.40 6.05 -2.22
CA GLY A 583 46.42 5.09 -1.74
C GLY A 583 46.01 4.24 -0.55
N GLY A 584 44.93 4.55 0.17
CA GLY A 584 44.55 3.99 1.47
C GLY A 584 43.32 3.09 1.49
N GLY A 585 42.75 2.74 0.33
CA GLY A 585 41.54 1.93 0.27
C GLY A 585 40.23 2.72 0.42
N LYS A 586 40.28 4.03 0.51
CA LYS A 586 39.12 4.93 0.47
C LYS A 586 38.47 4.92 -0.91
N ARG A 587 37.16 4.87 -0.95
CA ARG A 587 36.39 4.81 -2.21
C ARG A 587 35.07 5.57 -2.10
N VAL A 588 34.55 6.00 -3.24
CA VAL A 588 33.18 6.46 -3.43
C VAL A 588 32.46 5.45 -4.32
N SER A 589 31.24 5.05 -3.94
CA SER A 589 30.33 4.26 -4.80
C SER A 589 29.72 5.14 -5.89
N LEU A 590 29.26 4.52 -6.97
CA LEU A 590 28.51 5.27 -8.00
C LEU A 590 27.15 5.73 -7.42
N ALA A 591 26.53 4.95 -6.55
CA ALA A 591 25.31 5.32 -5.84
C ALA A 591 25.48 6.61 -5.03
N ASP A 592 26.55 6.71 -4.22
CA ASP A 592 26.88 7.93 -3.50
C ASP A 592 27.20 9.09 -4.43
N LEU A 593 27.95 8.84 -5.50
CA LEU A 593 28.33 9.90 -6.45
C LEU A 593 27.13 10.45 -7.25
N ILE A 594 26.14 9.62 -7.59
CA ILE A 594 24.89 10.08 -8.22
C ILE A 594 24.12 11.03 -7.30
N VAL A 595 23.93 10.65 -6.04
CA VAL A 595 23.25 11.50 -5.04
C VAL A 595 24.03 12.79 -4.79
N LEU A 596 25.35 12.69 -4.64
CA LEU A 596 26.24 13.85 -4.46
C LEU A 596 26.22 14.79 -5.66
N ALA A 597 26.12 14.26 -6.88
CA ALA A 597 26.01 15.06 -8.10
C ALA A 597 24.72 15.87 -8.14
N GLY A 598 23.59 15.27 -7.71
CA GLY A 598 22.34 15.98 -7.53
C GLY A 598 22.43 17.07 -6.48
N ALA A 599 23.04 16.78 -5.32
CA ALA A 599 23.26 17.75 -4.24
C ALA A 599 24.12 18.95 -4.72
N ALA A 600 25.23 18.69 -5.40
CA ALA A 600 26.08 19.75 -5.94
C ALA A 600 25.34 20.64 -6.98
N ALA A 601 24.48 20.04 -7.80
CA ALA A 601 23.68 20.76 -8.78
C ALA A 601 22.62 21.66 -8.11
N VAL A 602 21.97 21.17 -7.04
CA VAL A 602 20.99 21.93 -6.25
C VAL A 602 21.67 23.11 -5.54
N GLU A 603 22.82 22.88 -4.90
CA GLU A 603 23.62 23.94 -4.25
C GLU A 603 24.04 25.04 -5.25
N LYS A 604 24.51 24.62 -6.43
CA LYS A 604 24.86 25.56 -7.51
C LYS A 604 23.65 26.37 -7.94
N ALA A 605 22.50 25.74 -8.16
CA ALA A 605 21.29 26.43 -8.60
C ALA A 605 20.75 27.39 -7.53
N ALA A 606 20.85 27.05 -6.26
CA ALA A 606 20.51 27.93 -5.15
C ALA A 606 21.46 29.13 -5.07
N LYS A 607 22.77 28.91 -5.25
CA LYS A 607 23.78 29.96 -5.29
C LYS A 607 23.56 30.93 -6.46
N ASP A 608 23.21 30.41 -7.64
CA ASP A 608 22.87 31.20 -8.81
C ASP A 608 21.60 32.07 -8.58
N ALA A 609 20.68 31.61 -7.67
CA ALA A 609 19.52 32.36 -7.18
C ALA A 609 19.83 33.34 -6.03
N GLY A 610 21.08 33.40 -5.56
CA GLY A 610 21.54 34.29 -4.47
C GLY A 610 21.40 33.70 -3.07
N PHE A 611 21.23 32.37 -2.93
CA PHE A 611 21.15 31.67 -1.65
C PHE A 611 22.36 30.73 -1.49
N GLU A 612 23.02 30.81 -0.32
CA GLU A 612 24.03 29.84 0.06
C GLU A 612 23.38 28.79 0.94
N VAL A 613 23.28 27.56 0.41
CA VAL A 613 22.73 26.40 1.11
C VAL A 613 23.71 25.23 0.99
N GLU A 614 23.68 24.35 1.97
CA GLU A 614 24.36 23.06 1.94
C GLU A 614 23.27 21.97 1.89
N VAL A 615 23.34 21.10 0.88
CA VAL A 615 22.50 19.90 0.81
C VAL A 615 23.18 18.81 1.64
N PRO A 616 22.53 18.29 2.68
CA PRO A 616 23.12 17.24 3.51
C PRO A 616 23.51 16.03 2.68
N PHE A 617 24.65 15.42 3.00
CA PHE A 617 25.12 14.23 2.34
C PHE A 617 25.83 13.29 3.32
N THR A 618 25.35 12.06 3.43
CA THR A 618 26.00 11.00 4.21
C THR A 618 26.44 9.88 3.28
N PRO A 619 27.76 9.60 3.18
CA PRO A 619 28.28 8.50 2.38
C PRO A 619 27.91 7.14 2.98
N GLY A 620 28.05 6.06 2.18
CA GLY A 620 27.86 4.69 2.64
C GLY A 620 26.93 3.88 1.75
N ARG A 621 26.34 4.44 0.68
CA ARG A 621 25.66 3.65 -0.36
C ARG A 621 26.69 2.78 -1.08
N VAL A 622 26.21 1.65 -1.62
CA VAL A 622 27.01 0.68 -2.33
C VAL A 622 26.47 0.45 -3.73
N ASP A 623 27.21 -0.23 -4.58
CA ASP A 623 26.83 -0.52 -5.96
C ASP A 623 26.45 -2.01 -6.06
N ALA A 624 25.20 -2.33 -6.32
CA ALA A 624 24.72 -3.70 -6.57
C ALA A 624 25.20 -4.21 -7.93
N SER A 625 25.28 -5.53 -8.10
CA SER A 625 25.49 -6.15 -9.40
C SER A 625 24.15 -6.50 -10.10
N GLN A 626 24.22 -6.91 -11.37
CA GLN A 626 23.04 -7.38 -12.09
C GLN A 626 22.49 -8.68 -11.49
N GLU A 627 23.37 -9.55 -11.01
CA GLU A 627 22.99 -10.81 -10.34
C GLU A 627 22.32 -10.58 -8.99
N GLN A 628 22.54 -9.43 -8.38
CA GLN A 628 21.86 -8.98 -7.14
C GLN A 628 20.56 -8.22 -7.40
N THR A 629 20.08 -8.19 -8.64
CA THR A 629 18.88 -7.47 -9.05
C THR A 629 17.87 -8.48 -9.61
N ASP A 630 16.76 -8.65 -8.92
CA ASP A 630 15.60 -9.41 -9.40
C ASP A 630 14.91 -8.60 -10.51
N VAL A 631 15.31 -8.87 -11.77
CA VAL A 631 14.88 -8.10 -12.95
C VAL A 631 13.35 -8.12 -13.09
N GLU A 632 12.72 -9.26 -12.86
CA GLU A 632 11.28 -9.44 -13.04
C GLU A 632 10.50 -8.65 -12.00
N SER A 633 10.80 -8.85 -10.72
CA SER A 633 10.09 -8.14 -9.66
C SER A 633 10.44 -6.66 -9.59
N PHE A 634 11.69 -6.29 -9.98
CA PHE A 634 12.12 -4.89 -10.02
C PHE A 634 11.43 -4.09 -11.15
N ALA A 635 10.98 -4.76 -12.22
CA ALA A 635 10.21 -4.12 -13.29
C ALA A 635 8.90 -3.48 -12.76
N ALA A 636 8.32 -4.02 -11.68
CA ALA A 636 7.13 -3.45 -11.05
C ALA A 636 7.37 -2.06 -10.40
N LEU A 637 8.63 -1.64 -10.25
CA LEU A 637 8.98 -0.31 -9.74
C LEU A 637 8.99 0.77 -10.84
N GLU A 638 8.84 0.39 -12.12
CA GLU A 638 8.77 1.37 -13.22
C GLU A 638 7.57 2.30 -13.03
N PRO A 639 7.80 3.62 -12.96
CA PRO A 639 6.71 4.55 -12.78
C PRO A 639 5.80 4.60 -14.02
N ALA A 640 4.52 4.32 -13.86
CA ALA A 640 3.52 4.58 -14.90
C ALA A 640 3.42 6.09 -15.21
N ALA A 641 3.68 6.93 -14.23
CA ALA A 641 3.82 8.38 -14.36
C ALA A 641 4.78 8.91 -13.30
N ASP A 642 5.46 10.00 -13.61
CA ASP A 642 6.26 10.76 -12.65
C ASP A 642 5.96 12.26 -12.85
N GLY A 643 4.97 12.75 -12.12
CA GLY A 643 4.57 14.15 -12.18
C GLY A 643 5.67 15.12 -11.72
N PHE A 644 6.66 14.67 -10.96
CA PHE A 644 7.82 15.48 -10.57
C PHE A 644 8.75 15.79 -11.77
N ARG A 645 8.83 14.88 -12.75
CA ARG A 645 9.55 15.08 -14.02
C ARG A 645 8.63 15.36 -15.21
N ASN A 646 7.36 15.62 -14.95
CA ASN A 646 6.34 15.86 -15.99
C ASN A 646 6.21 14.71 -17.01
N TYR A 647 6.39 13.48 -16.54
CA TYR A 647 6.26 12.26 -17.33
C TYR A 647 4.88 11.62 -17.11
N LEU A 648 4.20 11.30 -18.19
CA LEU A 648 2.98 10.51 -18.20
C LEU A 648 3.15 9.37 -19.22
N GLY A 649 3.30 8.15 -18.74
CA GLY A 649 3.43 6.96 -19.58
C GLY A 649 2.17 6.70 -20.41
N LYS A 650 2.32 5.94 -21.49
CA LYS A 650 1.21 5.59 -22.38
C LYS A 650 0.22 4.64 -21.70
N GLY A 651 -1.06 4.80 -22.00
CA GLY A 651 -2.12 3.90 -21.50
C GLY A 651 -2.62 4.19 -20.08
N ASN A 652 -2.13 5.25 -19.42
CA ASN A 652 -2.68 5.68 -18.15
C ASN A 652 -4.14 6.12 -18.29
N ARG A 653 -5.00 5.60 -17.41
CA ARG A 653 -6.43 5.93 -17.36
C ARG A 653 -6.75 7.05 -16.36
N LEU A 654 -5.86 7.27 -15.39
CA LEU A 654 -6.02 8.31 -14.40
C LEU A 654 -5.36 9.62 -14.86
N PRO A 655 -5.93 10.78 -14.51
CA PRO A 655 -5.33 12.07 -14.76
C PRO A 655 -3.95 12.24 -14.10
N ALA A 656 -3.06 13.02 -14.71
CA ALA A 656 -1.68 13.19 -14.26
C ALA A 656 -1.56 13.71 -12.81
N GLU A 657 -2.49 14.56 -12.36
CA GLU A 657 -2.51 15.08 -10.99
C GLU A 657 -2.82 14.03 -9.93
N TYR A 658 -3.63 12.99 -10.25
CA TYR A 658 -3.87 11.86 -9.36
C TYR A 658 -2.62 11.00 -9.21
N LEU A 659 -1.95 10.72 -10.33
CA LEU A 659 -0.71 9.95 -10.35
C LEU A 659 0.46 10.69 -9.69
N LEU A 660 0.46 12.04 -9.70
CA LEU A 660 1.41 12.85 -8.94
C LEU A 660 1.23 12.66 -7.44
N VAL A 661 -0.02 12.71 -6.95
CA VAL A 661 -0.32 12.51 -5.52
C VAL A 661 -0.01 11.08 -5.09
N ASP A 662 -0.32 10.09 -5.91
CA ASP A 662 0.03 8.69 -5.67
C ASP A 662 1.56 8.51 -5.56
N ARG A 663 2.33 9.11 -6.48
CA ARG A 663 3.79 9.08 -6.42
C ARG A 663 4.35 9.78 -5.19
N ALA A 664 3.78 10.90 -4.78
CA ALA A 664 4.17 11.60 -3.56
C ALA A 664 3.90 10.75 -2.31
N ASN A 665 2.77 10.04 -2.25
CA ASN A 665 2.46 9.09 -1.18
C ASN A 665 3.50 7.95 -1.11
N LEU A 666 3.83 7.33 -2.24
CA LEU A 666 4.87 6.29 -2.31
C LEU A 666 6.26 6.79 -1.88
N LEU A 667 6.55 8.06 -2.05
CA LEU A 667 7.78 8.71 -1.57
C LEU A 667 7.66 9.26 -0.12
N ASN A 668 6.61 8.90 0.60
CA ASN A 668 6.34 9.39 1.96
C ASN A 668 6.34 10.92 2.08
N LEU A 669 5.96 11.64 1.02
CA LEU A 669 5.94 13.10 1.00
C LEU A 669 4.63 13.64 1.54
N SER A 670 4.72 14.71 2.31
CA SER A 670 3.58 15.56 2.64
C SER A 670 3.20 16.47 1.46
N ALA A 671 2.01 17.06 1.50
CA ALA A 671 1.57 17.99 0.46
C ALA A 671 2.47 19.23 0.31
N PRO A 672 3.01 19.87 1.38
CA PRO A 672 4.02 20.91 1.26
C PRO A 672 5.32 20.44 0.59
N GLU A 673 5.87 19.27 0.96
CA GLU A 673 7.09 18.71 0.37
C GLU A 673 6.89 18.40 -1.12
N MET A 674 5.76 17.78 -1.49
CA MET A 674 5.38 17.57 -2.89
C MET A 674 5.33 18.89 -3.67
N THR A 675 4.70 19.92 -3.09
CA THR A 675 4.57 21.25 -3.72
C THR A 675 5.93 21.88 -3.95
N ALA A 676 6.80 21.91 -2.94
CA ALA A 676 8.14 22.47 -3.06
C ALA A 676 8.99 21.74 -4.11
N LEU A 677 8.95 20.41 -4.11
CA LEU A 677 9.69 19.57 -5.06
C LEU A 677 9.23 19.78 -6.51
N VAL A 678 7.91 19.81 -6.76
CA VAL A 678 7.41 20.06 -8.12
C VAL A 678 7.86 21.43 -8.61
N GLY A 679 7.65 22.49 -7.84
CA GLY A 679 8.07 23.84 -8.22
C GLY A 679 9.57 23.96 -8.49
N GLY A 680 10.41 23.35 -7.64
CA GLY A 680 11.86 23.38 -7.78
C GLY A 680 12.35 22.57 -8.97
N LEU A 681 11.87 21.34 -9.16
CA LEU A 681 12.26 20.51 -10.31
C LEU A 681 11.88 21.18 -11.65
N ARG A 682 10.75 21.91 -11.68
CA ARG A 682 10.36 22.69 -12.88
C ARG A 682 11.34 23.80 -13.19
N VAL A 683 11.68 24.64 -12.23
CA VAL A 683 12.63 25.75 -12.48
C VAL A 683 14.05 25.25 -12.74
N LEU A 684 14.42 24.08 -12.22
CA LEU A 684 15.69 23.40 -12.52
C LEU A 684 15.71 22.75 -13.92
N GLY A 685 14.57 22.66 -14.61
CA GLY A 685 14.46 22.04 -15.92
C GLY A 685 14.66 20.52 -15.93
N ALA A 686 14.29 19.87 -14.81
CA ALA A 686 14.49 18.42 -14.63
C ALA A 686 13.38 17.56 -15.27
N ASN A 687 12.65 18.09 -16.23
CA ASN A 687 11.57 17.37 -16.93
C ASN A 687 12.08 16.25 -17.83
N HIS A 688 11.30 15.20 -17.96
CA HIS A 688 11.49 14.13 -18.94
C HIS A 688 11.63 14.72 -20.36
N GLN A 689 12.64 14.25 -21.11
CA GLN A 689 12.99 14.74 -22.44
C GLN A 689 13.16 16.28 -22.53
N GLN A 690 13.53 16.93 -21.43
CA GLN A 690 13.68 18.38 -21.37
C GLN A 690 12.43 19.17 -21.79
N SER A 691 11.24 18.58 -21.57
CA SER A 691 9.97 19.23 -21.90
C SER A 691 9.87 20.63 -21.29
N PRO A 692 9.43 21.65 -22.04
CA PRO A 692 9.25 23.00 -21.51
C PRO A 692 7.99 23.17 -20.65
N HIS A 693 7.14 22.15 -20.55
CA HIS A 693 5.89 22.24 -19.79
C HIS A 693 6.15 22.42 -18.30
N GLY A 694 5.52 23.43 -17.70
CA GLY A 694 5.69 23.75 -16.29
C GLY A 694 6.95 24.54 -15.94
N VAL A 695 7.87 24.77 -16.90
CA VAL A 695 9.07 25.61 -16.70
C VAL A 695 8.66 27.09 -16.73
N PHE A 696 8.01 27.55 -15.65
CA PHE A 696 7.48 28.91 -15.54
C PHE A 696 8.54 29.88 -15.01
N THR A 697 9.69 29.94 -15.67
CA THR A 697 10.79 30.85 -15.34
C THR A 697 11.54 31.28 -16.58
N THR A 698 12.15 32.47 -16.51
CA THR A 698 13.06 32.96 -17.56
C THR A 698 14.53 32.60 -17.31
N ALA A 699 14.82 31.96 -16.17
CA ALA A 699 16.17 31.54 -15.77
C ALA A 699 16.20 30.03 -15.41
N PRO A 700 15.98 29.12 -16.38
CA PRO A 700 16.01 27.67 -16.11
C PRO A 700 17.36 27.25 -15.54
N GLY A 701 17.37 26.31 -14.60
CA GLY A 701 18.56 25.83 -13.89
C GLY A 701 18.91 26.65 -12.66
N THR A 702 18.10 27.65 -12.30
CA THR A 702 18.26 28.50 -11.11
C THR A 702 17.11 28.21 -10.12
N LEU A 703 17.41 27.93 -8.85
CA LEU A 703 16.41 27.52 -7.87
C LEU A 703 15.67 28.76 -7.30
N THR A 704 14.66 29.20 -8.03
CA THR A 704 13.79 30.32 -7.67
C THR A 704 12.36 29.85 -7.41
N ASN A 705 11.53 30.70 -6.77
CA ASN A 705 10.10 30.43 -6.59
C ASN A 705 9.25 30.84 -7.80
N ASP A 706 9.84 31.09 -8.95
CA ASP A 706 9.20 31.59 -10.16
C ASP A 706 8.05 30.71 -10.64
N PHE A 707 8.13 29.38 -10.45
CA PHE A 707 7.03 28.46 -10.78
C PHE A 707 5.70 28.93 -10.16
N PHE A 708 5.70 29.22 -8.87
CA PHE A 708 4.49 29.63 -8.14
C PHE A 708 4.07 31.04 -8.51
N VAL A 709 5.01 31.98 -8.58
CA VAL A 709 4.75 33.39 -8.95
C VAL A 709 4.08 33.47 -10.33
N ASN A 710 4.61 32.75 -11.32
CA ASN A 710 4.09 32.79 -12.68
C ASN A 710 2.83 31.93 -12.88
N LEU A 711 2.67 30.81 -12.14
CA LEU A 711 1.45 30.02 -12.16
C LEU A 711 0.25 30.82 -11.65
N LEU A 712 0.45 31.64 -10.59
CA LEU A 712 -0.62 32.40 -9.94
C LEU A 712 -0.80 33.82 -10.52
N ASP A 713 0.00 34.19 -11.54
CA ASP A 713 -0.10 35.48 -12.21
C ASP A 713 -1.46 35.67 -12.88
N LEU A 714 -2.24 36.67 -12.42
CA LEU A 714 -3.57 36.98 -12.98
C LEU A 714 -3.50 37.52 -14.42
N GLY A 715 -2.33 37.93 -14.90
CA GLY A 715 -2.08 38.31 -16.28
C GLY A 715 -1.95 37.16 -17.25
N THR A 716 -2.02 35.92 -16.77
CA THR A 716 -1.93 34.70 -17.57
C THR A 716 -3.27 33.97 -17.66
N ALA A 717 -3.77 33.80 -18.90
CA ALA A 717 -4.99 33.04 -19.19
C ALA A 717 -4.64 31.63 -19.70
N TRP A 718 -5.09 30.61 -19.02
CA TRP A 718 -4.81 29.22 -19.36
C TRP A 718 -5.88 28.62 -20.28
N LYS A 719 -5.44 27.90 -21.31
CA LYS A 719 -6.31 27.22 -22.28
C LYS A 719 -5.73 25.85 -22.63
N ALA A 720 -6.57 24.82 -22.59
CA ALA A 720 -6.21 23.47 -23.05
C ALA A 720 -5.85 23.49 -24.55
N THR A 721 -4.80 22.74 -24.89
CA THR A 721 -4.29 22.58 -26.26
C THR A 721 -4.50 21.18 -26.82
N SER A 722 -4.83 20.21 -25.96
CA SER A 722 -5.16 18.83 -26.34
C SER A 722 -6.63 18.51 -26.01
N GLU A 723 -7.23 17.59 -26.75
CA GLU A 723 -8.61 17.12 -26.56
C GLU A 723 -8.80 16.46 -25.19
N ASP A 724 -7.80 15.72 -24.73
CA ASP A 724 -7.74 15.06 -23.43
C ASP A 724 -7.44 16.03 -22.27
N GLN A 725 -7.22 17.33 -22.57
CA GLN A 725 -6.89 18.38 -21.61
C GLN A 725 -5.66 18.07 -20.76
N ASN A 726 -4.67 17.35 -21.25
CA ASN A 726 -3.43 17.04 -20.53
C ASN A 726 -2.39 18.16 -20.69
N THR A 727 -2.48 18.99 -21.74
CA THR A 727 -1.56 20.11 -21.99
C THR A 727 -2.31 21.42 -22.17
N PHE A 728 -1.65 22.51 -21.74
CA PHE A 728 -2.23 23.85 -21.71
C PHE A 728 -1.23 24.90 -22.20
N GLU A 729 -1.75 25.97 -22.79
CA GLU A 729 -1.03 27.21 -23.03
C GLU A 729 -1.48 28.30 -22.06
N GLY A 730 -0.53 28.93 -21.38
CA GLY A 730 -0.69 30.15 -20.63
C GLY A 730 -0.41 31.36 -21.52
N ARG A 731 -1.43 32.16 -21.80
CA ARG A 731 -1.34 33.32 -22.68
C ARG A 731 -1.43 34.58 -21.87
N ASP A 732 -0.67 35.59 -22.30
CA ASP A 732 -0.82 36.95 -21.78
C ASP A 732 -2.25 37.44 -22.03
N ALA A 733 -2.96 37.82 -20.99
CA ALA A 733 -4.38 38.18 -21.04
C ALA A 733 -4.64 39.44 -21.86
N ALA A 734 -3.66 40.33 -22.01
CA ALA A 734 -3.78 41.57 -22.79
C ALA A 734 -3.40 41.40 -24.26
N THR A 735 -2.34 40.64 -24.56
CA THR A 735 -1.82 40.50 -25.93
C THR A 735 -2.25 39.21 -26.60
N GLY A 736 -2.65 38.17 -25.84
CA GLY A 736 -2.94 36.84 -26.36
C GLY A 736 -1.71 36.00 -26.75
N GLU A 737 -0.49 36.53 -26.55
CA GLU A 737 0.74 35.80 -26.85
C GLU A 737 0.96 34.67 -25.84
N VAL A 738 1.51 33.52 -26.30
CA VAL A 738 1.86 32.40 -25.44
C VAL A 738 3.09 32.78 -24.59
N LYS A 739 2.92 32.78 -23.26
CA LYS A 739 3.98 32.97 -22.27
C LYS A 739 4.56 31.65 -21.80
N TRP A 740 3.68 30.68 -21.46
CA TRP A 740 4.01 29.44 -20.84
C TRP A 740 3.27 28.25 -21.45
N THR A 741 3.79 27.07 -21.25
CA THR A 741 3.04 25.82 -21.50
C THR A 741 3.11 24.95 -20.21
N GLY A 742 2.04 24.22 -19.92
CA GLY A 742 1.96 23.40 -18.71
C GLY A 742 1.11 22.15 -18.91
N THR A 743 1.15 21.27 -17.94
CA THR A 743 0.33 20.05 -17.88
C THR A 743 -0.68 20.14 -16.73
N ARG A 744 -1.54 19.12 -16.61
CA ARG A 744 -2.45 18.98 -15.47
C ARG A 744 -1.68 18.93 -14.14
N ALA A 745 -0.51 18.24 -14.12
CA ALA A 745 0.35 18.12 -12.93
C ALA A 745 0.94 19.47 -12.50
N ASP A 746 1.03 20.45 -13.40
CA ASP A 746 1.47 21.82 -13.08
C ASP A 746 0.29 22.69 -12.62
N LEU A 747 -0.81 22.66 -13.39
CA LEU A 747 -1.95 23.56 -13.16
C LEU A 747 -2.79 23.18 -11.93
N VAL A 748 -2.68 21.96 -11.43
CA VAL A 748 -3.38 21.52 -10.21
C VAL A 748 -3.02 22.38 -8.99
N PHE A 749 -1.78 22.92 -8.93
CA PHE A 749 -1.33 23.82 -7.87
C PHE A 749 -1.97 25.21 -7.92
N GLY A 750 -2.56 25.59 -9.03
CA GLY A 750 -3.35 26.81 -9.16
C GLY A 750 -4.86 26.58 -9.07
N SER A 751 -5.35 25.35 -9.30
CA SER A 751 -6.76 25.02 -9.43
C SER A 751 -7.37 24.28 -8.23
N ASN A 752 -6.62 23.33 -7.62
CA ASN A 752 -7.07 22.68 -6.38
C ASN A 752 -6.90 23.63 -5.19
N SER A 753 -7.95 23.85 -4.40
CA SER A 753 -7.96 24.86 -3.33
C SER A 753 -6.92 24.62 -2.23
N GLU A 754 -6.60 23.36 -1.91
CA GLU A 754 -5.61 22.99 -0.89
C GLU A 754 -4.18 23.18 -1.43
N LEU A 755 -3.91 22.69 -2.63
CA LEU A 755 -2.61 22.88 -3.28
C LEU A 755 -2.34 24.33 -3.64
N ARG A 756 -3.40 25.08 -4.03
CA ARG A 756 -3.30 26.52 -4.26
C ARG A 756 -2.91 27.28 -3.00
N ALA A 757 -3.48 26.95 -1.87
CA ALA A 757 -3.12 27.57 -0.59
C ALA A 757 -1.63 27.37 -0.25
N LEU A 758 -1.07 26.21 -0.58
CA LEU A 758 0.37 25.93 -0.44
C LEU A 758 1.20 26.71 -1.48
N ALA A 759 0.75 26.76 -2.72
CA ALA A 759 1.41 27.52 -3.80
C ALA A 759 1.46 29.01 -3.48
N GLU A 760 0.40 29.58 -2.89
CA GLU A 760 0.35 30.99 -2.46
C GLU A 760 1.39 31.32 -1.38
N VAL A 761 1.69 30.39 -0.47
CA VAL A 761 2.79 30.56 0.49
C VAL A 761 4.11 30.74 -0.24
N TYR A 762 4.42 29.88 -1.20
CA TYR A 762 5.71 29.94 -1.94
C TYR A 762 5.76 31.07 -2.97
N ALA A 763 4.63 31.57 -3.46
CA ALA A 763 4.55 32.70 -4.39
C ALA A 763 4.70 34.06 -3.70
N SER A 764 4.62 34.13 -2.36
CA SER A 764 4.70 35.39 -1.61
C SER A 764 6.10 36.02 -1.70
N ASP A 765 6.19 37.35 -1.62
CA ASP A 765 7.43 38.14 -1.81
C ASP A 765 8.52 37.79 -0.80
N ASP A 766 8.13 37.40 0.41
CA ASP A 766 9.03 37.01 1.53
C ASP A 766 9.38 35.51 1.55
N ALA A 767 8.85 34.71 0.62
CA ALA A 767 8.96 33.28 0.66
C ALA A 767 10.17 32.69 -0.08
N ARG A 768 10.99 33.49 -0.77
CA ARG A 768 12.11 32.98 -1.59
C ARG A 768 13.07 32.08 -0.81
N GLY A 769 13.53 32.53 0.36
CA GLY A 769 14.43 31.77 1.22
C GLY A 769 13.74 30.53 1.80
N LYS A 770 12.47 30.67 2.21
CA LYS A 770 11.68 29.54 2.71
C LYS A 770 11.54 28.46 1.63
N PHE A 771 11.19 28.83 0.40
CA PHE A 771 11.07 27.88 -0.68
C PHE A 771 12.36 27.10 -0.95
N VAL A 772 13.50 27.78 -1.00
CA VAL A 772 14.81 27.12 -1.22
C VAL A 772 15.12 26.13 -0.09
N ASN A 773 14.90 26.52 1.17
CA ASN A 773 15.15 25.64 2.32
C ASN A 773 14.19 24.43 2.33
N ASP A 774 12.92 24.64 2.06
CA ASP A 774 11.91 23.56 2.04
C ASP A 774 12.18 22.60 0.89
N PHE A 775 12.61 23.11 -0.28
CA PHE A 775 13.04 22.28 -1.39
C PHE A 775 14.25 21.41 -1.03
N VAL A 776 15.28 22.00 -0.42
CA VAL A 776 16.48 21.28 0.00
C VAL A 776 16.13 20.18 1.02
N ALA A 777 15.28 20.50 2.01
CA ALA A 777 14.86 19.52 3.01
C ALA A 777 14.06 18.35 2.38
N ALA A 778 13.12 18.65 1.47
CA ALA A 778 12.34 17.62 0.79
C ALA A 778 13.21 16.81 -0.20
N TRP A 779 14.18 17.44 -0.86
CA TRP A 779 15.16 16.78 -1.70
C TRP A 779 16.01 15.79 -0.89
N ASP A 780 16.61 16.24 0.21
CA ASP A 780 17.41 15.40 1.10
C ASP A 780 16.62 14.19 1.61
N LYS A 781 15.37 14.42 2.02
CA LYS A 781 14.46 13.33 2.41
C LYS A 781 14.34 12.26 1.32
N VAL A 782 14.06 12.64 0.06
CA VAL A 782 13.92 11.66 -1.04
C VAL A 782 15.23 10.93 -1.31
N MET A 783 16.37 11.63 -1.27
CA MET A 783 17.70 11.03 -1.49
C MET A 783 18.07 10.00 -0.42
N ASN A 784 17.45 10.02 0.75
CA ASN A 784 17.78 9.17 1.90
C ASN A 784 16.65 8.19 2.30
N LEU A 785 15.54 8.07 1.56
CA LEU A 785 14.42 7.18 1.90
C LEU A 785 14.81 5.71 2.06
N ASP A 786 15.83 5.25 1.36
CA ASP A 786 16.35 3.89 1.40
C ASP A 786 17.58 3.70 2.32
N ARG A 787 17.94 4.72 3.11
CA ARG A 787 19.08 4.69 4.04
C ARG A 787 18.65 4.22 5.43
N PHE A 788 18.29 2.95 5.53
CA PHE A 788 17.89 2.32 6.81
C PHE A 788 19.03 2.14 7.80
N ASP A 789 20.25 2.45 7.40
CA ASP A 789 21.46 2.45 8.21
C ASP A 789 21.68 3.77 8.96
N LEU A 790 20.91 4.81 8.65
CA LEU A 790 21.01 6.15 9.29
C LEU A 790 19.96 6.38 10.39
N VAL A 791 19.07 5.41 10.64
CA VAL A 791 17.95 5.52 11.58
C VAL A 791 18.33 4.91 12.93
#